data_570921c6fb61e7ab1ebd6ec9eebc350e
#
_entry.id   570921c6fb61e7ab1ebd6ec9eebc350e
#
_cell.length_a   1.000
_cell.length_b   1.000
_cell.length_c   1.000
_cell.angle_alpha   90.00
_cell.angle_beta   90.00
_cell.angle_gamma   90.00
#
_symmetry.space_group_name_H-M   'P 1'
#
loop_
_entity.id
_entity.type
_entity.pdbx_description
1 polymer ?
#
loop_
_entity_poly.entity_id
_entity_poly.type
_entity_poly.pdbx_seq_one_letter_code
_entity_poly.pdbx_strand_id
1 'polypeptide(L)'
;MEESAGGSNQTILARRGTMSEQRTNSLSYHITAVKKGERVFENAFQGVSRMILEGEIDKVMVNGKNTFDFRIFRKGPKHIVGMYDEINSFVSFIKDASEGGSSAEMAFVLVGEPGNGKTFLVEYLCKLYRRFLSVPVNRRYTFRFVGLDKLGSYGNITTIESQTYEDPLILAMNLEESRDESGAHLARRYRIDRKMLEKWFENYRPLGACSAYIWNNIREYTGGKFDDMLEFIEIVPVPLVESLGTVTGKYPAKDKITSSAVDLLGEESIQRLLHITDTNNPYRFDLRRGALARVAGGGIHFSDEIYKNKKDLVQVYLGIIQNRCIEIDGYKWPIDTLIVATSNNSEFNRFLAEKEEAPIVDRCRICYVSHNTNHVLQKELTAYAIGNEAKTTLTGDVMHQDPNLNYAASVGVVLTRLPRSEKLTPIETMKLAAGEVAGEKSLKTLSEVIDTLSQEHDITKRFGQKGLGQRNLGRTIQLMLESSETNEGKCMFAYDVFNAFERVILDYVAEAKDRAKFLEDLKIAKGLYRERIMTEMFNAYMDEPLAIRKDVLNYVNMIIGIDAENLGADKMWKYKNPQTGELQALKIDERYINSVEDCLGLKTREQKDSFRTSIRKIYGQKISVRPDYDFMDNLELVKAVTDVRLKSDIAGSGSLIGALANRTNEENQKLYDRMIETMLNKLGYCTTCAQKTIEYFCTQVDEN
;
A
#
# COMPACT_ATOMS: atom_id res chain seq x y z
N MET A 1 -48.21 -53.14 -26.60
CA MET A 1 -46.88 -53.74 -26.45
C MET A 1 -45.89 -52.67 -26.91
N GLU A 2 -45.36 -51.94 -25.95
CA GLU A 2 -44.15 -51.14 -26.03
C GLU A 2 -44.09 -50.25 -24.80
N GLU A 3 -43.79 -50.88 -23.67
CA GLU A 3 -43.33 -50.23 -22.47
C GLU A 3 -42.26 -51.18 -21.87
N SER A 4 -41.02 -50.76 -21.94
CA SER A 4 -39.94 -51.20 -21.05
C SER A 4 -38.55 -51.11 -21.67
N ALA A 5 -38.07 -49.87 -21.89
CA ALA A 5 -36.64 -49.68 -22.22
C ALA A 5 -36.03 -48.34 -21.65
N GLY A 6 -36.80 -47.61 -20.79
CA GLY A 6 -36.35 -46.30 -20.29
C GLY A 6 -35.70 -46.29 -18.88
N GLY A 7 -35.80 -47.39 -18.14
CA GLY A 7 -35.39 -47.39 -16.70
C GLY A 7 -33.94 -47.73 -16.36
N SER A 8 -33.20 -48.37 -17.26
CA SER A 8 -31.84 -48.85 -16.96
C SER A 8 -30.73 -47.83 -17.22
N ASN A 9 -30.94 -46.90 -18.17
CA ASN A 9 -29.89 -45.93 -18.50
C ASN A 9 -29.81 -44.73 -17.54
N GLN A 10 -30.91 -44.30 -16.92
CA GLN A 10 -30.88 -43.24 -15.90
C GLN A 10 -30.24 -43.73 -14.58
N THR A 11 -30.47 -44.99 -14.21
CA THR A 11 -29.88 -45.58 -13.01
C THR A 11 -28.37 -45.83 -13.17
N ILE A 12 -27.89 -46.13 -14.39
CA ILE A 12 -26.47 -46.32 -14.69
C ILE A 12 -25.74 -44.97 -14.76
N LEU A 13 -26.35 -43.91 -15.28
CA LEU A 13 -25.80 -42.58 -15.32
C LEU A 13 -25.77 -41.93 -13.93
N ALA A 14 -26.80 -42.11 -13.11
CA ALA A 14 -26.81 -41.67 -11.71
C ALA A 14 -25.75 -42.39 -10.86
N ARG A 15 -25.55 -43.71 -11.03
CA ARG A 15 -24.46 -44.45 -10.38
C ARG A 15 -23.07 -44.07 -10.86
N ARG A 16 -22.91 -43.71 -12.14
CA ARG A 16 -21.59 -43.21 -12.65
C ARG A 16 -21.28 -41.79 -12.13
N GLY A 17 -22.25 -40.91 -11.98
CA GLY A 17 -22.10 -39.59 -11.40
C GLY A 17 -21.70 -39.66 -9.93
N THR A 18 -22.40 -40.48 -9.12
CA THR A 18 -22.08 -40.66 -7.70
C THR A 18 -20.76 -41.38 -7.46
N MET A 19 -20.34 -42.34 -8.32
CA MET A 19 -19.02 -42.97 -8.21
C MET A 19 -17.86 -42.05 -8.62
N SER A 20 -18.05 -41.08 -9.50
CA SER A 20 -17.01 -40.11 -9.83
C SER A 20 -16.85 -39.02 -8.75
N GLU A 21 -17.96 -38.55 -8.14
CA GLU A 21 -17.94 -37.62 -7.03
C GLU A 21 -17.35 -38.24 -5.75
N GLN A 22 -17.69 -39.49 -5.43
CA GLN A 22 -17.06 -40.21 -4.32
C GLN A 22 -15.55 -40.41 -4.48
N ARG A 23 -15.03 -40.52 -5.72
CA ARG A 23 -13.58 -40.62 -5.96
C ARG A 23 -12.82 -39.32 -5.69
N THR A 24 -13.35 -38.16 -5.99
CA THR A 24 -12.69 -36.86 -5.80
C THR A 24 -12.62 -36.42 -4.34
N ASN A 25 -13.52 -36.94 -3.49
CA ASN A 25 -13.61 -36.61 -2.06
C ASN A 25 -12.94 -37.67 -1.17
N SER A 26 -12.16 -38.59 -1.73
CA SER A 26 -11.43 -39.60 -0.94
C SER A 26 -10.04 -39.12 -0.54
N LEU A 27 -9.54 -39.63 0.61
CA LEU A 27 -8.18 -39.36 1.06
C LEU A 27 -7.13 -39.86 0.04
N SER A 28 -7.36 -41.03 -0.58
CA SER A 28 -6.49 -41.56 -1.64
C SER A 28 -6.35 -40.64 -2.84
N TYR A 29 -7.49 -40.05 -3.28
CA TYR A 29 -7.47 -39.06 -4.36
C TYR A 29 -6.70 -37.81 -3.93
N HIS A 30 -6.93 -37.30 -2.70
CA HIS A 30 -6.23 -36.15 -2.16
C HIS A 30 -4.72 -36.34 -2.13
N ILE A 31 -4.22 -37.47 -1.61
CA ILE A 31 -2.78 -37.80 -1.61
C ILE A 31 -2.22 -37.79 -3.03
N THR A 32 -2.93 -38.41 -3.97
CA THR A 32 -2.50 -38.49 -5.37
C THR A 32 -2.49 -37.09 -6.03
N ALA A 33 -3.49 -36.27 -5.75
CA ALA A 33 -3.59 -34.91 -6.28
C ALA A 33 -2.48 -33.99 -5.73
N VAL A 34 -2.14 -34.11 -4.44
CA VAL A 34 -1.00 -33.38 -3.84
C VAL A 34 0.30 -33.83 -4.48
N LYS A 35 0.51 -35.16 -4.65
CA LYS A 35 1.68 -35.70 -5.33
C LYS A 35 1.86 -35.14 -6.75
N LYS A 36 0.76 -34.96 -7.48
CA LYS A 36 0.78 -34.42 -8.86
C LYS A 36 0.85 -32.90 -8.92
N GLY A 37 0.77 -32.18 -7.80
CA GLY A 37 0.68 -30.72 -7.78
C GLY A 37 -0.68 -30.16 -8.21
N GLU A 38 -1.72 -31.01 -8.29
CA GLU A 38 -3.12 -30.59 -8.55
C GLU A 38 -3.76 -29.99 -7.30
N ARG A 39 -3.24 -30.32 -6.11
CA ARG A 39 -3.55 -29.74 -4.80
C ARG A 39 -2.25 -29.45 -4.06
N VAL A 40 -2.29 -28.54 -3.11
CA VAL A 40 -1.11 -28.16 -2.31
C VAL A 40 -1.21 -28.67 -0.89
N PHE A 41 -0.06 -29.01 -0.32
CA PHE A 41 0.12 -29.24 1.11
C PHE A 41 1.16 -28.23 1.61
N GLU A 42 0.69 -27.14 2.14
CA GLU A 42 1.49 -25.99 2.55
C GLU A 42 0.94 -25.42 3.87
N ASN A 43 1.82 -24.90 4.71
CA ASN A 43 1.38 -24.12 5.87
C ASN A 43 0.98 -22.68 5.46
N ALA A 44 0.44 -21.91 6.41
CA ALA A 44 -0.03 -20.53 6.17
C ALA A 44 1.08 -19.64 5.61
N PHE A 45 2.30 -19.75 6.13
CA PHE A 45 3.43 -18.94 5.68
C PHE A 45 3.83 -19.27 4.24
N GLN A 46 3.92 -20.56 3.92
CA GLN A 46 4.25 -21.04 2.57
C GLN A 46 3.24 -20.57 1.53
N GLY A 47 1.93 -20.67 1.87
CA GLY A 47 0.87 -20.21 0.98
C GLY A 47 0.90 -18.71 0.72
N VAL A 48 1.13 -17.89 1.75
CA VAL A 48 1.25 -16.43 1.60
C VAL A 48 2.54 -16.05 0.88
N SER A 49 3.66 -16.71 1.20
CA SER A 49 4.95 -16.52 0.51
C SER A 49 4.82 -16.79 -0.98
N ARG A 50 4.24 -17.95 -1.35
CA ARG A 50 4.02 -18.33 -2.75
C ARG A 50 3.12 -17.33 -3.47
N MET A 51 2.03 -16.90 -2.88
CA MET A 51 1.14 -15.88 -3.45
C MET A 51 1.89 -14.59 -3.82
N ILE A 52 2.81 -14.15 -2.97
CA ILE A 52 3.55 -12.88 -3.18
C ILE A 52 4.71 -13.07 -4.16
N LEU A 53 5.51 -14.13 -3.99
CA LEU A 53 6.75 -14.32 -4.71
C LEU A 53 6.58 -14.88 -6.13
N GLU A 54 5.45 -15.53 -6.45
CA GLU A 54 5.10 -15.91 -7.83
C GLU A 54 4.63 -14.73 -8.67
N GLY A 55 4.40 -13.56 -8.04
CA GLY A 55 4.03 -12.32 -8.73
C GLY A 55 5.23 -11.60 -9.34
N GLU A 56 4.93 -10.55 -10.11
CA GLU A 56 5.96 -9.64 -10.65
C GLU A 56 6.60 -8.82 -9.53
N ILE A 57 7.94 -8.73 -9.56
CA ILE A 57 8.76 -8.02 -8.57
C ILE A 57 9.72 -7.10 -9.31
N ASP A 58 9.62 -5.80 -9.06
CA ASP A 58 10.51 -4.79 -9.63
C ASP A 58 11.52 -4.30 -8.60
N LYS A 59 12.72 -3.94 -9.08
CA LYS A 59 13.68 -3.20 -8.28
C LYS A 59 13.43 -1.71 -8.45
N VAL A 60 13.22 -1.02 -7.34
CA VAL A 60 12.93 0.41 -7.31
C VAL A 60 13.85 1.12 -6.32
N MET A 61 14.08 2.41 -6.55
CA MET A 61 14.81 3.25 -5.60
C MET A 61 13.81 4.11 -4.83
N VAL A 62 13.83 3.99 -3.50
CA VAL A 62 12.98 4.75 -2.59
C VAL A 62 13.86 5.41 -1.53
N ASN A 63 13.74 6.71 -1.37
CA ASN A 63 14.52 7.49 -0.39
C ASN A 63 16.05 7.25 -0.47
N GLY A 64 16.57 7.05 -1.70
CA GLY A 64 17.99 6.79 -1.94
C GLY A 64 18.44 5.36 -1.66
N LYS A 65 17.55 4.43 -1.34
CA LYS A 65 17.83 2.99 -1.12
C LYS A 65 17.18 2.13 -2.18
N ASN A 66 17.90 1.11 -2.64
CA ASN A 66 17.33 0.08 -3.51
C ASN A 66 16.40 -0.83 -2.67
N THR A 67 15.19 -1.04 -3.15
CA THR A 67 14.17 -1.89 -2.53
C THR A 67 13.39 -2.64 -3.61
N PHE A 68 12.42 -3.45 -3.20
CA PHE A 68 11.56 -4.19 -4.14
C PHE A 68 10.14 -3.64 -4.12
N ASP A 69 9.52 -3.59 -5.29
CA ASP A 69 8.09 -3.35 -5.46
C ASP A 69 7.40 -4.65 -5.88
N PHE A 70 6.57 -5.15 -5.02
CA PHE A 70 5.78 -6.35 -5.27
C PHE A 70 4.46 -5.95 -5.93
N ARG A 71 4.36 -6.12 -7.25
CA ARG A 71 3.24 -5.66 -8.09
C ARG A 71 1.87 -6.17 -7.64
N ILE A 72 1.82 -7.29 -6.92
CA ILE A 72 0.57 -7.84 -6.38
C ILE A 72 -0.14 -6.83 -5.46
N PHE A 73 0.60 -5.98 -4.73
CA PHE A 73 0.05 -4.95 -3.84
C PHE A 73 -0.40 -3.69 -4.58
N ARG A 74 -0.14 -3.58 -5.90
CA ARG A 74 -0.45 -2.41 -6.75
C ARG A 74 -1.63 -2.63 -7.69
N LYS A 75 -2.39 -3.73 -7.53
CA LYS A 75 -3.47 -4.12 -8.45
C LYS A 75 -4.84 -3.65 -7.94
N GLY A 76 -5.69 -3.18 -8.87
CA GLY A 76 -7.08 -2.83 -8.61
C GLY A 76 -7.32 -1.34 -8.33
N PRO A 77 -8.60 -0.92 -8.28
CA PRO A 77 -8.97 0.50 -8.16
C PRO A 77 -8.61 1.13 -6.81
N LYS A 78 -8.55 0.32 -5.76
CA LYS A 78 -8.01 0.69 -4.44
C LYS A 78 -6.87 -0.28 -4.12
N HIS A 79 -5.66 0.19 -4.17
CA HIS A 79 -4.44 -0.59 -3.92
C HIS A 79 -3.53 0.12 -2.90
N ILE A 80 -2.44 -0.52 -2.51
CA ILE A 80 -1.47 0.06 -1.59
C ILE A 80 -0.62 1.08 -2.35
N VAL A 81 -0.55 2.30 -1.85
CA VAL A 81 0.31 3.37 -2.39
C VAL A 81 1.47 3.59 -1.43
N GLY A 82 2.71 3.57 -1.94
CA GLY A 82 3.89 3.65 -1.09
C GLY A 82 4.09 2.39 -0.24
N MET A 83 4.42 2.56 1.05
CA MET A 83 4.63 1.48 2.04
C MET A 83 5.66 0.42 1.60
N TYR A 84 6.71 0.86 0.90
CA TYR A 84 7.71 -0.07 0.35
C TYR A 84 8.48 -0.79 1.45
N ASP A 85 8.93 -0.07 2.48
CA ASP A 85 9.72 -0.64 3.58
C ASP A 85 8.88 -1.61 4.41
N GLU A 86 7.62 -1.29 4.67
CA GLU A 86 6.68 -2.13 5.40
C GLU A 86 6.39 -3.43 4.64
N ILE A 87 6.12 -3.34 3.33
CA ILE A 87 5.88 -4.51 2.48
C ILE A 87 7.14 -5.37 2.40
N ASN A 88 8.32 -4.79 2.19
CA ASN A 88 9.58 -5.54 2.14
C ASN A 88 9.90 -6.22 3.47
N SER A 89 9.66 -5.54 4.61
CA SER A 89 9.80 -6.14 5.94
C SER A 89 8.84 -7.32 6.13
N PHE A 90 7.58 -7.18 5.70
CA PHE A 90 6.59 -8.26 5.75
C PHE A 90 6.99 -9.45 4.86
N VAL A 91 7.40 -9.18 3.63
CA VAL A 91 7.81 -10.26 2.69
C VAL A 91 9.05 -10.99 3.20
N SER A 92 10.03 -10.27 3.75
CA SER A 92 11.21 -10.88 4.38
C SER A 92 10.83 -11.78 5.55
N PHE A 93 9.91 -11.32 6.41
CA PHE A 93 9.37 -12.10 7.53
C PHE A 93 8.67 -13.38 7.04
N ILE A 94 7.78 -13.25 6.04
CA ILE A 94 7.03 -14.39 5.49
C ILE A 94 7.96 -15.38 4.81
N LYS A 95 8.96 -14.90 4.09
CA LYS A 95 9.94 -15.78 3.43
C LYS A 95 10.71 -16.60 4.46
N ASP A 96 11.28 -15.95 5.47
CA ASP A 96 12.00 -16.65 6.55
C ASP A 96 11.09 -17.68 7.27
N ALA A 97 9.87 -17.29 7.62
CA ALA A 97 8.91 -18.19 8.24
C ALA A 97 8.51 -19.37 7.34
N SER A 98 8.41 -19.16 6.04
CA SER A 98 8.06 -20.21 5.07
C SER A 98 9.17 -21.25 4.86
N GLU A 99 10.41 -20.87 5.15
CA GLU A 99 11.60 -21.71 5.10
C GLU A 99 11.93 -22.36 6.47
N GLY A 100 11.09 -22.16 7.48
CA GLY A 100 11.25 -22.72 8.84
C GLY A 100 12.22 -21.92 9.73
N GLY A 101 12.49 -20.66 9.38
CA GLY A 101 13.30 -19.74 10.18
C GLY A 101 12.57 -19.26 11.45
N SER A 102 13.26 -18.49 12.29
CA SER A 102 12.76 -18.00 13.57
C SER A 102 11.47 -17.19 13.48
N SER A 103 11.20 -16.56 12.34
CA SER A 103 9.95 -15.84 12.08
C SER A 103 8.70 -16.74 12.10
N ALA A 104 8.86 -18.07 11.95
CA ALA A 104 7.76 -19.00 12.06
C ALA A 104 7.13 -19.05 13.48
N GLU A 105 7.91 -18.67 14.50
CA GLU A 105 7.48 -18.59 15.90
C GLU A 105 7.18 -17.14 16.33
N MET A 106 6.91 -16.25 15.40
CA MET A 106 6.61 -14.85 15.67
C MET A 106 5.27 -14.43 15.06
N ALA A 107 4.69 -13.36 15.63
CA ALA A 107 3.63 -12.58 14.99
C ALA A 107 4.22 -11.33 14.29
N PHE A 108 3.63 -10.91 13.19
CA PHE A 108 4.00 -9.66 12.52
C PHE A 108 3.12 -8.51 13.02
N VAL A 109 3.72 -7.49 13.63
CA VAL A 109 2.98 -6.39 14.25
C VAL A 109 3.33 -5.06 13.58
N LEU A 110 2.32 -4.41 13.01
CA LEU A 110 2.42 -3.07 12.42
C LEU A 110 2.12 -2.01 13.49
N VAL A 111 3.09 -1.19 13.82
CA VAL A 111 2.97 -0.11 14.82
C VAL A 111 3.08 1.24 14.13
N GLY A 112 2.23 2.19 14.47
CA GLY A 112 2.32 3.55 13.91
C GLY A 112 1.07 4.39 14.20
N GLU A 113 1.08 5.65 13.76
CA GLU A 113 0.00 6.60 14.00
C GLU A 113 -1.33 6.22 13.32
N PRO A 114 -2.46 6.68 13.87
CA PRO A 114 -3.76 6.50 13.23
C PRO A 114 -3.80 7.13 11.82
N GLY A 115 -4.36 6.38 10.85
CA GLY A 115 -4.55 6.89 9.49
C GLY A 115 -3.33 6.77 8.57
N ASN A 116 -2.30 5.99 8.94
CA ASN A 116 -1.13 5.70 8.10
C ASN A 116 -1.27 4.44 7.22
N GLY A 117 -2.45 3.80 7.19
CA GLY A 117 -2.72 2.69 6.28
C GLY A 117 -2.49 1.28 6.82
N LYS A 118 -2.10 1.07 8.10
CA LYS A 118 -1.87 -0.27 8.70
C LYS A 118 -3.00 -1.25 8.46
N THR A 119 -4.20 -0.90 8.93
CA THR A 119 -5.40 -1.74 8.80
C THR A 119 -5.72 -2.03 7.33
N PHE A 120 -5.58 -1.02 6.46
CA PHE A 120 -5.80 -1.20 5.01
C PHE A 120 -4.82 -2.18 4.38
N LEU A 121 -3.53 -2.14 4.76
CA LEU A 121 -2.52 -3.10 4.27
C LEU A 121 -2.91 -4.54 4.62
N VAL A 122 -3.31 -4.79 5.88
CA VAL A 122 -3.68 -6.15 6.32
C VAL A 122 -4.98 -6.61 5.66
N GLU A 123 -6.00 -5.76 5.58
CA GLU A 123 -7.26 -6.09 4.91
C GLU A 123 -7.05 -6.35 3.42
N TYR A 124 -6.17 -5.60 2.77
CA TYR A 124 -5.79 -5.81 1.38
C TYR A 124 -5.07 -7.16 1.20
N LEU A 125 -4.11 -7.48 2.08
CA LEU A 125 -3.45 -8.78 2.11
C LEU A 125 -4.46 -9.93 2.26
N CYS A 126 -5.40 -9.83 3.20
CA CYS A 126 -6.46 -10.82 3.40
C CYS A 126 -7.33 -11.00 2.14
N LYS A 127 -7.66 -9.90 1.47
CA LYS A 127 -8.40 -9.94 0.20
C LYS A 127 -7.64 -10.63 -0.92
N LEU A 128 -6.33 -10.32 -1.05
CA LEU A 128 -5.46 -10.99 -2.01
C LEU A 128 -5.37 -12.48 -1.75
N TYR A 129 -5.19 -12.88 -0.48
CA TYR A 129 -5.06 -14.28 -0.09
C TYR A 129 -6.35 -15.07 -0.35
N ARG A 130 -7.52 -14.53 -0.03
CA ARG A 130 -8.82 -15.16 -0.40
C ARG A 130 -8.93 -15.36 -1.91
N ARG A 131 -8.55 -14.35 -2.70
CA ARG A 131 -8.57 -14.45 -4.16
C ARG A 131 -7.59 -15.52 -4.66
N PHE A 132 -6.41 -15.60 -4.08
CA PHE A 132 -5.43 -16.63 -4.41
C PHE A 132 -5.96 -18.03 -4.12
N LEU A 133 -6.58 -18.26 -2.95
CA LEU A 133 -7.17 -19.54 -2.56
C LEU A 133 -8.47 -19.89 -3.31
N SER A 134 -9.10 -18.95 -4.01
CA SER A 134 -10.27 -19.24 -4.86
C SER A 134 -9.90 -20.02 -6.12
N VAL A 135 -8.62 -19.99 -6.53
CA VAL A 135 -8.11 -20.79 -7.64
C VAL A 135 -8.03 -22.26 -7.21
N PRO A 136 -8.56 -23.22 -7.98
CA PRO A 136 -8.68 -24.62 -7.56
C PRO A 136 -7.38 -25.26 -7.06
N VAL A 137 -6.24 -25.02 -7.71
CA VAL A 137 -4.94 -25.60 -7.32
C VAL A 137 -4.44 -25.07 -5.98
N ASN A 138 -4.81 -23.85 -5.59
CA ASN A 138 -4.39 -23.20 -4.34
C ASN A 138 -5.34 -23.46 -3.18
N ARG A 139 -6.49 -24.09 -3.46
CA ARG A 139 -7.56 -24.28 -2.49
C ARG A 139 -7.12 -25.14 -1.34
N ARG A 140 -7.47 -24.72 -0.11
CA ARG A 140 -7.25 -25.53 1.10
C ARG A 140 -8.34 -26.58 1.26
N TYR A 141 -7.96 -27.74 1.75
CA TYR A 141 -8.85 -28.86 2.05
C TYR A 141 -8.74 -29.26 3.51
N THR A 142 -9.83 -29.77 4.02
CA THR A 142 -9.93 -30.41 5.33
C THR A 142 -10.71 -31.70 5.20
N PHE A 143 -10.96 -32.35 6.30
CA PHE A 143 -11.70 -33.61 6.33
C PHE A 143 -12.86 -33.57 7.32
N ARG A 144 -13.77 -34.48 7.12
CA ARG A 144 -14.78 -34.89 8.10
C ARG A 144 -14.81 -36.39 8.19
N PHE A 145 -15.00 -36.85 9.41
CA PHE A 145 -15.26 -38.24 9.67
C PHE A 145 -16.73 -38.52 9.37
N VAL A 146 -17.03 -39.65 8.72
CA VAL A 146 -18.39 -40.05 8.32
C VAL A 146 -18.65 -41.49 8.77
N GLY A 147 -19.93 -41.91 8.92
CA GLY A 147 -20.28 -43.24 9.31
C GLY A 147 -19.89 -43.61 10.75
N LEU A 148 -19.77 -42.63 11.65
CA LEU A 148 -19.36 -42.83 13.05
C LEU A 148 -20.37 -43.61 13.89
N ASP A 149 -21.62 -43.67 13.48
CA ASP A 149 -22.67 -44.50 14.05
C ASP A 149 -22.29 -45.99 14.04
N LYS A 150 -21.49 -46.44 13.09
CA LYS A 150 -20.98 -47.83 13.01
C LYS A 150 -20.00 -48.17 14.13
N LEU A 151 -19.35 -47.19 14.74
CA LEU A 151 -18.36 -47.37 15.80
C LEU A 151 -19.00 -47.61 17.18
N GLY A 152 -20.31 -47.39 17.33
CA GLY A 152 -21.07 -47.64 18.55
C GLY A 152 -20.87 -46.60 19.68
N SER A 153 -19.74 -45.89 19.72
CA SER A 153 -19.39 -44.93 20.79
C SER A 153 -19.98 -43.53 20.57
N TYR A 154 -20.53 -43.24 19.38
CA TYR A 154 -20.95 -41.90 18.99
C TYR A 154 -22.46 -41.69 18.97
N GLY A 155 -23.24 -42.69 19.41
CA GLY A 155 -24.70 -42.64 19.42
C GLY A 155 -25.26 -42.40 18.02
N ASN A 156 -26.09 -41.37 17.87
CA ASN A 156 -26.72 -41.01 16.59
C ASN A 156 -25.85 -40.04 15.74
N ILE A 157 -24.62 -39.74 16.17
CA ILE A 157 -23.73 -38.83 15.44
C ILE A 157 -23.07 -39.62 14.30
N THR A 158 -23.41 -39.28 13.07
CA THR A 158 -22.86 -39.92 11.87
C THR A 158 -21.64 -39.21 11.31
N THR A 159 -21.49 -37.89 11.57
CA THR A 159 -20.46 -37.06 10.94
C THR A 159 -19.87 -36.07 11.93
N ILE A 160 -18.54 -35.90 11.90
CA ILE A 160 -17.79 -34.95 12.70
C ILE A 160 -16.74 -34.31 11.82
N GLU A 161 -16.71 -32.98 11.76
CA GLU A 161 -15.69 -32.21 11.01
C GLU A 161 -14.46 -31.95 11.88
N SER A 162 -13.27 -31.86 11.24
CA SER A 162 -12.07 -31.32 11.89
C SER A 162 -12.36 -29.92 12.48
N GLN A 163 -12.05 -29.72 13.74
CA GLN A 163 -12.39 -28.49 14.47
C GLN A 163 -11.50 -27.32 14.10
N THR A 164 -10.28 -27.57 13.65
CA THR A 164 -9.28 -26.56 13.24
C THR A 164 -8.91 -26.63 11.76
N TYR A 165 -9.78 -27.25 10.94
CA TYR A 165 -9.56 -27.39 9.49
C TYR A 165 -8.21 -28.03 9.15
N GLU A 166 -7.84 -29.10 9.87
CA GLU A 166 -6.61 -29.85 9.65
C GLU A 166 -6.52 -30.36 8.22
N ASP A 167 -5.34 -30.36 7.66
CA ASP A 167 -5.12 -30.87 6.30
C ASP A 167 -5.28 -32.39 6.25
N PRO A 168 -6.00 -32.96 5.28
CA PRO A 168 -6.23 -34.39 5.18
C PRO A 168 -4.95 -35.23 5.09
N LEU A 169 -3.86 -34.69 4.56
CA LEU A 169 -2.59 -35.41 4.44
C LEU A 169 -2.01 -35.78 5.81
N ILE A 170 -2.35 -34.98 6.86
CA ILE A 170 -1.94 -35.30 8.25
C ILE A 170 -2.53 -36.60 8.71
N LEU A 171 -3.78 -36.97 8.34
CA LEU A 171 -4.34 -38.29 8.63
C LEU A 171 -3.50 -39.41 8.04
N ALA A 172 -3.06 -39.25 6.79
CA ALA A 172 -2.22 -40.20 6.09
C ALA A 172 -0.81 -40.35 6.74
N MET A 173 -0.32 -39.31 7.39
CA MET A 173 0.95 -39.32 8.13
C MET A 173 0.81 -39.96 9.55
N ASN A 174 -0.40 -40.16 10.02
CA ASN A 174 -0.72 -40.77 11.31
C ASN A 174 -1.36 -42.18 11.14
N LEU A 175 -0.93 -42.95 10.14
CA LEU A 175 -1.43 -44.30 9.85
C LEU A 175 -0.89 -45.37 10.82
N GLU A 176 0.36 -45.19 11.21
CA GLU A 176 1.10 -46.14 12.05
C GLU A 176 1.55 -45.44 13.34
N GLU A 177 2.11 -46.22 14.26
CA GLU A 177 2.58 -45.70 15.54
C GLU A 177 3.80 -44.77 15.38
N SER A 178 4.62 -45.02 14.36
CA SER A 178 5.77 -44.19 14.07
C SER A 178 5.63 -43.40 12.77
N ARG A 179 6.31 -42.26 12.72
CA ARG A 179 6.43 -41.43 11.53
C ARG A 179 7.10 -42.18 10.38
N ASP A 180 8.13 -42.96 10.67
CA ASP A 180 8.89 -43.68 9.68
C ASP A 180 8.07 -44.78 9.03
N GLU A 181 7.25 -45.52 9.83
CA GLU A 181 6.32 -46.55 9.33
C GLU A 181 5.24 -45.94 8.44
N SER A 182 4.62 -44.82 8.86
CA SER A 182 3.66 -44.08 8.04
C SER A 182 4.31 -43.62 6.73
N GLY A 183 5.53 -43.08 6.75
CA GLY A 183 6.29 -42.70 5.59
C GLY A 183 6.59 -43.84 4.64
N ALA A 184 6.98 -45.03 5.20
CA ALA A 184 7.22 -46.23 4.41
C ALA A 184 5.94 -46.76 3.75
N HIS A 185 4.80 -46.67 4.43
CA HIS A 185 3.49 -47.01 3.88
C HIS A 185 3.13 -46.12 2.70
N LEU A 186 3.22 -44.77 2.87
CA LEU A 186 2.93 -43.81 1.85
C LEU A 186 3.85 -43.96 0.61
N ALA A 187 5.16 -44.18 0.85
CA ALA A 187 6.14 -44.40 -0.23
C ALA A 187 5.76 -45.60 -1.09
N ARG A 188 5.43 -46.75 -0.43
CA ARG A 188 5.08 -47.98 -1.14
C ARG A 188 3.76 -47.87 -1.90
N ARG A 189 2.71 -47.38 -1.22
CA ARG A 189 1.35 -47.37 -1.77
C ARG A 189 1.16 -46.37 -2.86
N TYR A 190 1.68 -45.11 -2.67
CA TYR A 190 1.48 -44.00 -3.62
C TYR A 190 2.71 -43.73 -4.48
N ARG A 191 3.78 -44.54 -4.35
CA ARG A 191 5.05 -44.35 -5.09
C ARG A 191 5.58 -42.92 -4.93
N ILE A 192 5.65 -42.44 -3.70
CA ILE A 192 6.16 -41.11 -3.36
C ILE A 192 7.65 -41.23 -3.12
N ASP A 193 8.44 -40.33 -3.73
CA ASP A 193 9.88 -40.31 -3.52
C ASP A 193 10.25 -39.75 -2.13
N ARG A 194 11.47 -40.05 -1.70
CA ARG A 194 11.96 -39.70 -0.37
C ARG A 194 12.00 -38.18 -0.16
N LYS A 195 12.41 -37.38 -1.15
CA LYS A 195 12.50 -35.91 -1.01
C LYS A 195 11.12 -35.29 -0.82
N MET A 196 10.12 -35.79 -1.55
CA MET A 196 8.76 -35.33 -1.42
C MET A 196 8.19 -35.69 -0.02
N LEU A 197 8.47 -36.88 0.48
CA LEU A 197 8.06 -37.28 1.82
C LEU A 197 8.73 -36.43 2.89
N GLU A 198 10.03 -36.20 2.82
CA GLU A 198 10.76 -35.32 3.73
C GLU A 198 10.12 -33.94 3.77
N LYS A 199 9.85 -33.35 2.61
CA LYS A 199 9.15 -32.06 2.49
C LYS A 199 7.74 -32.07 3.09
N TRP A 200 6.97 -33.15 2.93
CA TRP A 200 5.67 -33.26 3.55
C TRP A 200 5.78 -33.34 5.07
N PHE A 201 6.74 -34.11 5.58
CA PHE A 201 6.95 -34.24 7.01
C PHE A 201 7.53 -32.97 7.69
N GLU A 202 8.10 -32.01 6.95
CA GLU A 202 8.43 -30.68 7.45
C GLU A 202 7.16 -29.90 7.88
N ASN A 203 6.04 -30.13 7.18
CA ASN A 203 4.75 -29.53 7.49
C ASN A 203 3.89 -30.40 8.42
N TYR A 204 4.42 -31.54 8.90
CA TYR A 204 3.71 -32.42 9.80
C TYR A 204 3.39 -31.71 11.13
N ARG A 205 2.16 -31.93 11.58
CA ARG A 205 1.69 -31.55 12.92
C ARG A 205 0.90 -32.70 13.50
N PRO A 206 0.89 -32.88 14.84
CA PRO A 206 0.04 -33.86 15.44
C PRO A 206 -1.43 -33.54 15.17
N LEU A 207 -2.28 -34.55 15.10
CA LEU A 207 -3.73 -34.35 15.03
C LEU A 207 -4.22 -33.69 16.33
N GLY A 208 -5.24 -32.85 16.21
CA GLY A 208 -5.97 -32.33 17.36
C GLY A 208 -6.62 -33.44 18.17
N ALA A 209 -6.81 -33.20 19.47
CA ALA A 209 -7.26 -34.21 20.40
C ALA A 209 -8.51 -35.00 19.92
N CYS A 210 -9.52 -34.29 19.42
CA CYS A 210 -10.72 -34.93 18.89
C CYS A 210 -10.45 -35.73 17.61
N SER A 211 -9.69 -35.18 16.67
CA SER A 211 -9.37 -35.88 15.43
C SER A 211 -8.51 -37.11 15.69
N ALA A 212 -7.53 -37.01 16.59
CA ALA A 212 -6.67 -38.14 16.96
C ALA A 212 -7.46 -39.27 17.60
N TYR A 213 -8.37 -38.94 18.53
CA TYR A 213 -9.22 -39.93 19.18
C TYR A 213 -10.12 -40.67 18.19
N ILE A 214 -10.83 -39.92 17.32
CA ILE A 214 -11.71 -40.52 16.32
C ILE A 214 -10.90 -41.40 15.34
N TRP A 215 -9.74 -40.91 14.90
CA TRP A 215 -8.87 -41.62 13.96
C TRP A 215 -8.34 -42.94 14.55
N ASN A 216 -7.99 -42.97 15.84
CA ASN A 216 -7.59 -44.20 16.54
C ASN A 216 -8.76 -45.16 16.68
N ASN A 217 -9.96 -44.72 17.02
CA ASN A 217 -11.16 -45.57 17.08
C ASN A 217 -11.48 -46.20 15.71
N ILE A 218 -11.36 -45.44 14.62
CA ILE A 218 -11.53 -45.98 13.27
C ILE A 218 -10.43 -47.03 12.98
N ARG A 219 -9.19 -46.78 13.36
CA ARG A 219 -8.07 -47.72 13.20
C ARG A 219 -8.31 -49.02 13.97
N GLU A 220 -8.75 -48.95 15.18
CA GLU A 220 -9.10 -50.13 16.00
C GLU A 220 -10.26 -50.92 15.39
N TYR A 221 -11.35 -50.24 15.03
CA TYR A 221 -12.53 -50.84 14.41
C TYR A 221 -12.22 -51.56 13.09
N THR A 222 -11.37 -51.02 12.28
CA THR A 222 -10.97 -51.55 10.94
C THR A 222 -9.79 -52.54 11.05
N GLY A 223 -9.24 -52.77 12.26
CA GLY A 223 -8.03 -53.56 12.45
C GLY A 223 -6.80 -53.00 11.72
N GLY A 224 -6.72 -51.67 11.53
CA GLY A 224 -5.61 -50.99 10.86
C GLY A 224 -5.58 -51.16 9.36
N LYS A 225 -6.60 -51.73 8.73
CA LYS A 225 -6.68 -51.83 7.26
C LYS A 225 -6.98 -50.49 6.63
N PHE A 226 -6.00 -49.95 5.95
CA PHE A 226 -6.08 -48.59 5.39
C PHE A 226 -7.26 -48.38 4.45
N ASP A 227 -7.59 -49.34 3.58
CA ASP A 227 -8.71 -49.25 2.66
C ASP A 227 -10.06 -49.15 3.38
N ASP A 228 -10.24 -49.89 4.47
CA ASP A 228 -11.43 -49.84 5.28
C ASP A 228 -11.52 -48.53 6.08
N MET A 229 -10.37 -47.98 6.53
CA MET A 229 -10.33 -46.67 7.19
C MET A 229 -10.74 -45.53 6.24
N LEU A 230 -10.45 -45.64 4.94
CA LEU A 230 -10.81 -44.62 3.96
C LEU A 230 -12.33 -44.41 3.83
N GLU A 231 -13.13 -45.41 4.12
CA GLU A 231 -14.61 -45.31 4.08
C GLU A 231 -15.17 -44.32 5.10
N PHE A 232 -14.42 -44.06 6.17
CA PHE A 232 -14.80 -43.15 7.25
C PHE A 232 -14.36 -41.71 7.02
N ILE A 233 -13.69 -41.41 5.90
CA ILE A 233 -13.11 -40.07 5.62
C ILE A 233 -13.71 -39.48 4.38
N GLU A 234 -14.21 -38.26 4.52
CA GLU A 234 -14.61 -37.43 3.40
C GLU A 234 -13.79 -36.12 3.36
N ILE A 235 -13.19 -35.83 2.22
CA ILE A 235 -12.40 -34.62 2.01
C ILE A 235 -13.30 -33.51 1.52
N VAL A 236 -13.25 -32.38 2.21
CA VAL A 236 -14.05 -31.18 1.88
C VAL A 236 -13.16 -29.94 1.76
N PRO A 237 -13.49 -29.02 0.87
CA PRO A 237 -12.77 -27.76 0.80
C PRO A 237 -13.04 -26.91 2.06
N VAL A 238 -12.02 -26.23 2.55
CA VAL A 238 -12.19 -25.21 3.60
C VAL A 238 -13.09 -24.09 3.05
N PRO A 239 -14.15 -23.69 3.76
CA PRO A 239 -15.05 -22.64 3.29
C PRO A 239 -14.33 -21.31 3.11
N LEU A 240 -14.49 -20.65 1.96
CA LEU A 240 -13.96 -19.30 1.66
C LEU A 240 -15.06 -18.23 1.85
N VAL A 241 -15.64 -18.18 3.05
CA VAL A 241 -16.78 -17.31 3.35
C VAL A 241 -16.32 -16.18 4.27
N GLU A 242 -16.28 -14.95 3.76
CA GLU A 242 -15.82 -13.78 4.51
C GLU A 242 -16.66 -13.53 5.77
N SER A 243 -17.98 -13.61 5.66
CA SER A 243 -18.90 -13.40 6.80
C SER A 243 -18.76 -14.42 7.93
N LEU A 244 -18.23 -15.58 7.63
CA LEU A 244 -17.91 -16.61 8.65
C LEU A 244 -16.52 -16.41 9.26
N GLY A 245 -15.70 -15.49 8.73
CA GLY A 245 -14.33 -15.28 9.17
C GLY A 245 -13.42 -16.49 8.95
N THR A 246 -13.74 -17.33 7.95
CA THR A 246 -12.92 -18.50 7.61
C THR A 246 -11.77 -18.10 6.69
N VAL A 247 -10.60 -18.73 6.86
CA VAL A 247 -9.35 -18.48 6.13
C VAL A 247 -8.73 -17.10 6.42
N THR A 248 -9.52 -16.04 6.51
CA THR A 248 -9.05 -14.71 6.94
C THR A 248 -10.05 -14.16 7.96
N GLY A 249 -9.61 -13.98 9.19
CA GLY A 249 -10.44 -13.52 10.30
C GLY A 249 -9.90 -12.26 10.92
N LYS A 250 -10.74 -11.21 11.03
CA LYS A 250 -10.42 -9.98 11.78
C LYS A 250 -10.96 -10.11 13.21
N TYR A 251 -10.08 -9.87 14.17
CA TYR A 251 -10.43 -9.76 15.58
C TYR A 251 -10.16 -8.32 16.04
N PRO A 252 -11.19 -7.47 16.14
CA PRO A 252 -11.03 -6.12 16.63
C PRO A 252 -10.78 -6.13 18.13
N ALA A 253 -10.00 -5.17 18.63
CA ALA A 253 -9.87 -4.96 20.06
C ALA A 253 -11.24 -4.73 20.68
N LYS A 254 -11.57 -5.51 21.71
CA LYS A 254 -12.78 -5.34 22.50
C LYS A 254 -12.50 -4.51 23.74
N ASP A 255 -13.58 -3.98 24.31
CA ASP A 255 -13.49 -3.27 25.58
C ASP A 255 -12.90 -4.20 26.66
N LYS A 256 -12.06 -3.64 27.57
CA LYS A 256 -11.40 -4.43 28.64
C LYS A 256 -12.39 -5.18 29.53
N ILE A 257 -13.66 -4.78 29.54
CA ILE A 257 -14.71 -5.46 30.33
C ILE A 257 -15.25 -6.69 29.59
N THR A 258 -15.41 -6.63 28.27
CA THR A 258 -16.10 -7.64 27.46
C THR A 258 -15.15 -8.58 26.71
N SER A 259 -13.83 -8.30 26.70
CA SER A 259 -12.86 -9.19 26.03
C SER A 259 -12.68 -10.48 26.83
N SER A 260 -12.91 -11.62 26.18
CA SER A 260 -12.75 -12.96 26.73
C SER A 260 -11.82 -13.80 25.86
N ALA A 261 -11.01 -14.65 26.48
CA ALA A 261 -10.22 -15.65 25.76
C ALA A 261 -11.13 -16.59 24.93
N VAL A 262 -12.37 -16.78 25.38
CA VAL A 262 -13.38 -17.59 24.68
C VAL A 262 -13.67 -17.07 23.28
N ASP A 263 -13.73 -15.76 23.07
CA ASP A 263 -13.97 -15.17 21.75
C ASP A 263 -12.84 -15.47 20.76
N LEU A 264 -11.63 -15.59 21.29
CA LEU A 264 -10.43 -15.88 20.50
C LEU A 264 -10.24 -17.38 20.26
N LEU A 265 -10.35 -18.16 21.31
CA LEU A 265 -10.10 -19.61 21.29
C LEU A 265 -11.36 -20.39 20.89
N GLY A 266 -12.47 -20.06 21.51
CA GLY A 266 -13.74 -20.77 21.42
C GLY A 266 -14.25 -21.20 22.80
N GLU A 267 -15.41 -21.79 22.80
CA GLU A 267 -16.07 -22.33 24.01
C GLU A 267 -16.58 -23.74 23.78
N GLU A 268 -16.80 -24.48 24.86
CA GLU A 268 -17.37 -25.81 24.82
C GLU A 268 -18.84 -25.78 24.39
N SER A 269 -19.26 -26.77 23.61
CA SER A 269 -20.66 -26.94 23.22
C SER A 269 -21.39 -27.89 24.18
N ILE A 270 -22.13 -27.36 25.12
CA ILE A 270 -22.90 -28.13 26.12
C ILE A 270 -23.87 -29.10 25.44
N GLN A 271 -24.40 -28.80 24.26
CA GLN A 271 -25.36 -29.66 23.55
C GLN A 271 -24.78 -31.02 23.18
N ARG A 272 -23.50 -31.13 22.86
CA ARG A 272 -22.87 -32.41 22.51
C ARG A 272 -22.47 -33.25 23.71
N LEU A 273 -22.23 -32.64 24.87
CA LEU A 273 -22.03 -33.36 26.15
C LEU A 273 -23.17 -34.34 26.46
N LEU A 274 -24.39 -34.03 26.01
CA LEU A 274 -25.57 -34.85 26.27
C LEU A 274 -25.68 -36.12 25.39
N HIS A 275 -24.97 -36.13 24.24
CA HIS A 275 -25.09 -37.23 23.27
C HIS A 275 -23.92 -38.20 23.24
N ILE A 276 -22.78 -37.87 23.82
CA ILE A 276 -21.60 -38.73 23.87
C ILE A 276 -21.52 -39.34 25.29
N THR A 277 -21.73 -40.62 25.39
CA THR A 277 -21.73 -41.35 26.65
C THR A 277 -20.33 -41.69 27.17
N ASP A 278 -19.34 -41.84 26.27
CA ASP A 278 -17.95 -42.07 26.64
C ASP A 278 -17.35 -40.81 27.25
N THR A 279 -17.04 -40.87 28.56
CA THR A 279 -16.47 -39.76 29.32
C THR A 279 -15.06 -39.40 28.91
N ASN A 280 -14.32 -40.29 28.25
CA ASN A 280 -12.95 -40.09 27.78
C ASN A 280 -12.89 -39.53 26.36
N ASN A 281 -14.01 -39.47 25.65
CA ASN A 281 -14.04 -38.97 24.31
C ASN A 281 -13.87 -37.43 24.29
N PRO A 282 -12.76 -36.87 23.76
CA PRO A 282 -12.50 -35.45 23.79
C PRO A 282 -13.51 -34.63 22.96
N TYR A 283 -14.32 -35.29 22.14
CA TYR A 283 -15.40 -34.64 21.40
C TYR A 283 -16.60 -34.25 22.26
N ARG A 284 -16.67 -34.72 23.49
CA ARG A 284 -17.64 -34.20 24.47
C ARG A 284 -17.42 -32.72 24.70
N PHE A 285 -16.19 -32.26 24.54
CA PHE A 285 -15.77 -30.84 24.60
C PHE A 285 -15.72 -30.27 23.18
N ASP A 286 -16.86 -30.21 22.50
CA ASP A 286 -16.94 -29.63 21.15
C ASP A 286 -16.63 -28.15 21.21
N LEU A 287 -15.56 -27.77 20.51
CA LEU A 287 -15.12 -26.39 20.44
C LEU A 287 -16.03 -25.62 19.50
N ARG A 288 -16.85 -24.70 20.02
CA ARG A 288 -17.44 -23.64 19.21
C ARG A 288 -16.32 -22.71 18.77
N ARG A 289 -15.97 -22.78 17.49
CA ARG A 289 -14.79 -22.12 16.93
C ARG A 289 -14.73 -20.63 17.25
N GLY A 290 -13.72 -20.20 18.00
CA GLY A 290 -13.33 -18.81 18.18
C GLY A 290 -12.63 -18.24 16.93
N ALA A 291 -12.17 -17.00 17.02
CA ALA A 291 -11.58 -16.30 15.87
C ALA A 291 -10.35 -17.04 15.30
N LEU A 292 -9.50 -17.62 16.15
CA LEU A 292 -8.31 -18.37 15.73
C LEU A 292 -8.64 -19.73 15.10
N ALA A 293 -9.56 -20.49 15.70
CA ALA A 293 -9.93 -21.79 15.18
C ALA A 293 -10.58 -21.70 13.77
N ARG A 294 -11.26 -20.58 13.47
CA ARG A 294 -11.85 -20.34 12.14
C ARG A 294 -10.82 -20.14 11.04
N VAL A 295 -9.61 -19.70 11.35
CA VAL A 295 -8.52 -19.47 10.39
C VAL A 295 -7.40 -20.50 10.47
N ALA A 296 -7.56 -21.52 11.31
CA ALA A 296 -6.52 -22.48 11.65
C ALA A 296 -6.09 -23.41 10.49
N GLY A 297 -6.84 -23.48 9.40
CA GLY A 297 -6.53 -24.29 8.21
C GLY A 297 -5.68 -23.58 7.17
N GLY A 298 -4.55 -23.00 7.54
CA GLY A 298 -3.65 -22.30 6.63
C GLY A 298 -4.06 -20.85 6.36
N GLY A 299 -4.73 -20.20 7.31
CA GLY A 299 -5.31 -18.87 7.14
C GLY A 299 -4.49 -17.73 7.73
N ILE A 300 -5.08 -16.51 7.69
CA ILE A 300 -4.52 -15.29 8.27
C ILE A 300 -5.43 -14.82 9.40
N HIS A 301 -4.88 -14.71 10.62
CA HIS A 301 -5.51 -14.06 11.74
C HIS A 301 -5.07 -12.61 11.84
N PHE A 302 -6.03 -11.69 11.72
CA PHE A 302 -5.78 -10.27 11.86
C PHE A 302 -6.27 -9.75 13.22
N SER A 303 -5.35 -9.44 14.13
CA SER A 303 -5.63 -8.79 15.41
C SER A 303 -5.48 -7.26 15.28
N ASP A 304 -6.61 -6.55 15.23
CA ASP A 304 -6.62 -5.09 15.13
C ASP A 304 -6.49 -4.46 16.52
N GLU A 305 -5.51 -3.55 16.71
CA GLU A 305 -5.18 -2.91 17.98
C GLU A 305 -4.85 -3.91 19.12
N ILE A 306 -3.94 -4.85 18.87
CA ILE A 306 -3.64 -5.99 19.76
C ILE A 306 -3.31 -5.57 21.20
N TYR A 307 -2.51 -4.51 21.41
CA TYR A 307 -2.08 -4.06 22.75
C TYR A 307 -3.13 -3.23 23.51
N LYS A 308 -4.31 -3.04 22.91
CA LYS A 308 -5.49 -2.47 23.60
C LYS A 308 -6.26 -3.50 24.42
N ASN A 309 -6.10 -4.77 24.08
CA ASN A 309 -6.73 -5.88 24.79
C ASN A 309 -6.20 -6.04 26.22
N LYS A 310 -6.90 -6.84 27.03
CA LYS A 310 -6.43 -7.26 28.35
C LYS A 310 -5.11 -8.04 28.25
N LYS A 311 -4.27 -7.92 29.27
CA LYS A 311 -3.03 -8.69 29.42
C LYS A 311 -3.21 -10.18 29.18
N ASP A 312 -4.18 -10.78 29.84
CA ASP A 312 -4.44 -12.23 29.78
C ASP A 312 -4.70 -12.69 28.33
N LEU A 313 -5.42 -11.85 27.54
CA LEU A 313 -5.69 -12.15 26.14
C LEU A 313 -4.42 -12.06 25.26
N VAL A 314 -3.55 -11.09 25.56
CA VAL A 314 -2.27 -10.95 24.85
C VAL A 314 -1.35 -12.13 25.20
N GLN A 315 -1.35 -12.61 26.46
CA GLN A 315 -0.61 -13.79 26.88
C GLN A 315 -1.09 -15.07 26.17
N VAL A 316 -2.40 -15.20 25.92
CA VAL A 316 -2.94 -16.32 25.11
C VAL A 316 -2.31 -16.35 23.72
N TYR A 317 -2.13 -15.20 23.08
CA TYR A 317 -1.43 -15.15 21.78
C TYR A 317 -0.01 -15.70 21.84
N LEU A 318 0.71 -15.49 22.95
CA LEU A 318 2.07 -16.02 23.12
C LEU A 318 2.14 -17.54 23.06
N GLY A 319 1.27 -18.19 23.83
CA GLY A 319 1.18 -19.64 23.83
C GLY A 319 0.90 -20.19 22.43
N ILE A 320 0.01 -19.51 21.72
CA ILE A 320 -0.38 -19.89 20.35
C ILE A 320 0.74 -19.67 19.34
N ILE A 321 1.44 -18.54 19.40
CA ILE A 321 2.56 -18.24 18.52
C ILE A 321 3.67 -19.26 18.69
N GLN A 322 4.00 -19.59 19.93
CA GLN A 322 5.08 -20.51 20.26
C GLN A 322 4.72 -21.98 19.99
N ASN A 323 3.56 -22.43 20.51
CA ASN A 323 3.19 -23.84 20.48
C ASN A 323 2.41 -24.26 19.23
N ARG A 324 1.96 -23.27 18.43
CA ARG A 324 1.12 -23.50 17.25
C ARG A 324 -0.11 -24.39 17.56
N CYS A 325 -0.67 -24.24 18.75
CA CYS A 325 -1.88 -24.91 19.15
C CYS A 325 -2.73 -24.07 20.12
N ILE A 326 -4.03 -24.35 20.12
CA ILE A 326 -4.95 -23.97 21.20
C ILE A 326 -4.87 -25.07 22.25
N GLU A 327 -4.79 -24.70 23.52
CA GLU A 327 -4.84 -25.62 24.64
C GLU A 327 -5.96 -25.18 25.58
N ILE A 328 -6.94 -26.10 25.83
CA ILE A 328 -8.05 -25.91 26.74
C ILE A 328 -8.18 -27.20 27.55
N ASP A 329 -8.17 -27.11 28.87
CA ASP A 329 -8.31 -28.24 29.80
C ASP A 329 -7.34 -29.40 29.53
N GLY A 330 -6.14 -29.10 29.03
CA GLY A 330 -5.12 -30.10 28.68
C GLY A 330 -5.27 -30.72 27.29
N TYR A 331 -6.36 -30.45 26.58
CA TYR A 331 -6.54 -30.85 25.19
C TYR A 331 -5.89 -29.85 24.25
N LYS A 332 -5.29 -30.37 23.14
CA LYS A 332 -4.54 -29.56 22.17
C LYS A 332 -5.18 -29.65 20.80
N TRP A 333 -5.35 -28.47 20.16
CA TRP A 333 -5.79 -28.33 18.77
C TRP A 333 -4.71 -27.57 17.98
N PRO A 334 -4.06 -28.21 17.01
CA PRO A 334 -3.05 -27.57 16.21
C PRO A 334 -3.65 -26.43 15.39
N ILE A 335 -2.90 -25.34 15.22
CA ILE A 335 -3.31 -24.17 14.45
C ILE A 335 -2.28 -23.90 13.38
N ASP A 336 -2.71 -23.91 12.13
CA ASP A 336 -1.96 -23.39 11.01
C ASP A 336 -2.48 -22.02 10.62
N THR A 337 -1.86 -20.96 11.13
CA THR A 337 -2.28 -19.59 10.83
C THR A 337 -1.10 -18.63 10.90
N LEU A 338 -1.13 -17.64 10.01
CA LEU A 338 -0.29 -16.46 10.09
C LEU A 338 -0.98 -15.41 10.97
N ILE A 339 -0.32 -14.94 12.02
CA ILE A 339 -0.83 -13.88 12.90
C ILE A 339 -0.22 -12.55 12.46
N VAL A 340 -1.09 -11.63 12.02
CA VAL A 340 -0.75 -10.24 11.72
C VAL A 340 -1.54 -9.34 12.64
N ALA A 341 -0.87 -8.35 13.25
CA ALA A 341 -1.53 -7.46 14.19
C ALA A 341 -1.21 -5.99 13.89
N THR A 342 -2.05 -5.09 14.40
CA THR A 342 -1.81 -3.65 14.37
C THR A 342 -1.81 -3.07 15.78
N SER A 343 -1.10 -1.95 15.96
CA SER A 343 -1.16 -1.12 17.16
C SER A 343 -0.90 0.35 16.83
N ASN A 344 -1.30 1.25 17.70
CA ASN A 344 -0.84 2.62 17.66
C ASN A 344 0.41 2.81 18.54
N ASN A 345 1.17 3.90 18.28
CA ASN A 345 2.42 4.17 18.99
C ASN A 345 2.20 4.34 20.50
N SER A 346 1.13 5.00 20.92
CA SER A 346 0.86 5.29 22.34
C SER A 346 0.56 4.01 23.14
N GLU A 347 -0.21 3.09 22.57
CA GLU A 347 -0.54 1.82 23.21
C GLU A 347 0.65 0.88 23.24
N PHE A 348 1.44 0.83 22.15
CA PHE A 348 2.66 0.06 22.11
C PHE A 348 3.70 0.57 23.11
N ASN A 349 3.92 1.88 23.20
CA ASN A 349 4.86 2.46 24.17
C ASN A 349 4.39 2.22 25.62
N ARG A 350 3.08 2.30 25.90
CA ARG A 350 2.53 1.95 27.21
C ARG A 350 2.79 0.48 27.54
N PHE A 351 2.61 -0.41 26.58
CA PHE A 351 2.85 -1.84 26.73
C PHE A 351 4.34 -2.12 26.98
N LEU A 352 5.27 -1.46 26.25
CA LEU A 352 6.71 -1.60 26.47
C LEU A 352 7.19 -1.09 27.82
N ALA A 353 6.49 -0.12 28.43
CA ALA A 353 6.84 0.41 29.75
C ALA A 353 6.57 -0.61 30.88
N GLU A 354 5.75 -1.62 30.65
CA GLU A 354 5.44 -2.67 31.60
C GLU A 354 6.47 -3.81 31.46
N LYS A 355 7.39 -3.95 32.42
CA LYS A 355 8.50 -4.94 32.38
C LYS A 355 8.04 -6.41 32.23
N GLU A 356 6.85 -6.72 32.68
CA GLU A 356 6.25 -8.07 32.58
C GLU A 356 5.89 -8.46 31.15
N GLU A 357 5.86 -7.48 30.24
CA GLU A 357 5.42 -7.67 28.86
C GLU A 357 6.58 -7.93 27.87
N ALA A 358 7.84 -7.82 28.34
CA ALA A 358 9.01 -8.05 27.48
C ALA A 358 9.00 -9.40 26.73
N PRO A 359 8.57 -10.54 27.32
CA PRO A 359 8.52 -11.82 26.60
C PRO A 359 7.52 -11.85 25.43
N ILE A 360 6.53 -10.95 25.46
CA ILE A 360 5.54 -10.84 24.39
C ILE A 360 6.16 -10.13 23.18
N VAL A 361 6.89 -9.06 23.45
CA VAL A 361 7.53 -8.27 22.39
C VAL A 361 8.61 -9.07 21.67
N ASP A 362 9.35 -9.91 22.41
CA ASP A 362 10.38 -10.78 21.84
C ASP A 362 9.83 -11.80 20.81
N ARG A 363 8.54 -12.11 20.91
CA ARG A 363 7.84 -13.01 19.97
C ARG A 363 7.08 -12.25 18.87
N CYS A 364 7.35 -10.96 18.73
CA CYS A 364 6.74 -10.12 17.72
C CYS A 364 7.80 -9.49 16.82
N ARG A 365 7.63 -9.64 15.52
CA ARG A 365 8.36 -8.85 14.55
C ARG A 365 7.67 -7.50 14.42
N ILE A 366 8.24 -6.48 15.07
CA ILE A 366 7.69 -5.13 15.04
C ILE A 366 8.11 -4.42 13.75
N CYS A 367 7.12 -3.88 13.03
CA CYS A 367 7.31 -3.06 11.85
C CYS A 367 6.65 -1.68 12.08
N TYR A 368 7.46 -0.64 12.12
CA TYR A 368 6.96 0.73 12.28
C TYR A 368 6.46 1.25 10.95
N VAL A 369 5.21 1.66 10.90
CA VAL A 369 4.54 2.15 9.70
C VAL A 369 4.59 3.67 9.66
N SER A 370 5.23 4.21 8.64
CA SER A 370 5.34 5.64 8.39
C SER A 370 4.14 6.18 7.60
N HIS A 371 3.87 7.47 7.72
CA HIS A 371 3.06 8.18 6.75
C HIS A 371 3.79 8.29 5.41
N ASN A 372 3.05 8.33 4.32
CA ASN A 372 3.63 8.60 3.02
C ASN A 372 4.24 10.01 2.98
N THR A 373 5.54 10.10 2.69
CA THR A 373 6.33 11.35 2.62
C THR A 373 6.61 11.79 1.19
N ASN A 374 6.19 11.03 0.19
CA ASN A 374 6.34 11.34 -1.22
C ASN A 374 5.07 12.06 -1.70
N HIS A 375 5.19 13.34 -2.05
CA HIS A 375 4.04 14.15 -2.45
C HIS A 375 3.45 13.73 -3.81
N VAL A 376 4.23 13.11 -4.68
CA VAL A 376 3.75 12.59 -5.97
C VAL A 376 2.84 11.37 -5.74
N LEU A 377 3.27 10.43 -4.91
CA LEU A 377 2.44 9.29 -4.50
C LEU A 377 1.24 9.74 -3.66
N GLN A 378 1.41 10.80 -2.86
CA GLN A 378 0.32 11.35 -2.07
C GLN A 378 -0.83 11.90 -2.93
N LYS A 379 -0.56 12.39 -4.14
CA LYS A 379 -1.61 12.85 -5.07
C LYS A 379 -2.64 11.75 -5.38
N GLU A 380 -2.22 10.50 -5.45
CA GLU A 380 -3.13 9.39 -5.65
C GLU A 380 -4.02 9.16 -4.42
N LEU A 381 -3.43 9.17 -3.22
CA LEU A 381 -4.18 9.05 -1.96
C LEU A 381 -5.13 10.23 -1.75
N THR A 382 -4.71 11.43 -2.15
CA THR A 382 -5.53 12.64 -2.09
C THR A 382 -6.69 12.55 -3.07
N ALA A 383 -6.47 12.05 -4.29
CA ALA A 383 -7.53 11.82 -5.27
C ALA A 383 -8.59 10.83 -4.75
N TYR A 384 -8.17 9.78 -4.03
CA TYR A 384 -9.12 8.88 -3.35
C TYR A 384 -9.92 9.60 -2.26
N ALA A 385 -9.27 10.45 -1.44
CA ALA A 385 -9.96 11.20 -0.41
C ALA A 385 -11.00 12.16 -1.02
N ILE A 386 -10.61 12.94 -2.02
CA ILE A 386 -11.50 13.85 -2.74
C ILE A 386 -12.66 13.06 -3.39
N GLY A 387 -12.37 11.97 -4.10
CA GLY A 387 -13.39 11.15 -4.76
C GLY A 387 -14.37 10.46 -3.81
N ASN A 388 -14.00 10.24 -2.55
CA ASN A 388 -14.90 9.67 -1.54
C ASN A 388 -15.80 10.72 -0.90
N GLU A 389 -15.28 11.92 -0.63
CA GLU A 389 -15.97 12.96 0.17
C GLU A 389 -16.70 13.99 -0.69
N ALA A 390 -16.15 14.37 -1.85
CA ALA A 390 -16.62 15.50 -2.64
C ALA A 390 -17.27 15.08 -3.97
N LYS A 391 -18.38 14.32 -3.91
CA LYS A 391 -19.06 13.86 -5.13
C LYS A 391 -20.12 14.81 -5.64
N THR A 392 -21.04 15.22 -4.78
CA THR A 392 -22.18 16.07 -5.13
C THR A 392 -22.51 17.03 -4.00
N THR A 393 -23.10 18.16 -4.35
CA THR A 393 -23.68 19.11 -3.40
C THR A 393 -24.94 18.54 -2.75
N LEU A 394 -25.45 19.20 -1.69
CA LEU A 394 -26.74 18.88 -1.06
C LEU A 394 -27.90 18.96 -2.08
N THR A 395 -27.76 19.78 -3.14
CA THR A 395 -28.75 19.90 -4.23
C THR A 395 -28.57 18.87 -5.34
N GLY A 396 -27.59 17.96 -5.23
CA GLY A 396 -27.31 16.90 -6.20
C GLY A 396 -26.44 17.31 -7.40
N ASP A 397 -25.94 18.55 -7.43
CA ASP A 397 -25.07 19.01 -8.50
C ASP A 397 -23.63 18.51 -8.30
N VAL A 398 -22.94 18.27 -9.41
CA VAL A 398 -21.51 17.88 -9.36
C VAL A 398 -20.66 19.12 -9.03
N MET A 399 -19.87 19.03 -7.95
CA MET A 399 -18.94 20.07 -7.54
C MET A 399 -17.70 20.06 -8.44
N HIS A 400 -17.36 21.21 -9.03
CA HIS A 400 -16.10 21.35 -9.76
C HIS A 400 -14.92 21.36 -8.78
N GLN A 401 -13.85 20.67 -9.14
CA GLN A 401 -12.62 20.63 -8.37
C GLN A 401 -11.55 21.48 -9.10
N ASP A 402 -10.98 22.44 -8.39
CA ASP A 402 -9.85 23.23 -8.89
C ASP A 402 -8.71 22.28 -9.31
N PRO A 403 -8.07 22.47 -10.48
CA PRO A 403 -6.97 21.63 -10.97
C PRO A 403 -5.80 21.49 -10.00
N ASN A 404 -5.58 22.50 -9.15
CA ASN A 404 -4.51 22.52 -8.17
C ASN A 404 -4.92 22.01 -6.79
N LEU A 405 -6.19 21.63 -6.56
CA LEU A 405 -6.66 21.14 -5.27
C LEU A 405 -5.87 19.92 -4.80
N ASN A 406 -5.71 18.94 -5.67
CA ASN A 406 -4.96 17.72 -5.35
C ASN A 406 -3.49 18.03 -5.00
N TYR A 407 -2.84 18.93 -5.74
CA TYR A 407 -1.47 19.33 -5.45
C TYR A 407 -1.37 20.05 -4.10
N ALA A 408 -2.18 21.08 -3.88
CA ALA A 408 -2.18 21.88 -2.65
C ALA A 408 -2.42 20.99 -1.40
N ALA A 409 -3.41 20.10 -1.46
CA ALA A 409 -3.71 19.16 -0.40
C ALA A 409 -2.57 18.15 -0.16
N SER A 410 -1.96 17.62 -1.22
CA SER A 410 -0.87 16.65 -1.11
C SER A 410 0.39 17.25 -0.52
N VAL A 411 0.79 18.44 -0.97
CA VAL A 411 1.95 19.16 -0.44
C VAL A 411 1.70 19.59 1.01
N GLY A 412 0.50 20.13 1.29
CA GLY A 412 0.11 20.53 2.64
C GLY A 412 0.24 19.40 3.65
N VAL A 413 -0.32 18.24 3.34
CA VAL A 413 -0.28 17.09 4.26
C VAL A 413 1.12 16.48 4.37
N VAL A 414 1.87 16.39 3.27
CA VAL A 414 3.22 15.78 3.28
C VAL A 414 4.21 16.61 4.09
N LEU A 415 4.22 17.93 3.95
CA LEU A 415 5.14 18.78 4.71
C LEU A 415 4.98 18.61 6.23
N THR A 416 3.76 18.39 6.75
CA THR A 416 3.55 18.13 8.17
C THR A 416 4.21 16.84 8.66
N ARG A 417 4.47 15.87 7.75
CA ARG A 417 5.05 14.56 8.04
C ARG A 417 6.57 14.54 8.01
N LEU A 418 7.19 15.59 7.49
CA LEU A 418 8.64 15.66 7.37
C LEU A 418 9.25 16.15 8.69
N PRO A 419 10.24 15.43 9.24
CA PRO A 419 10.99 15.90 10.39
C PRO A 419 11.90 17.08 10.01
N ARG A 420 12.25 17.92 10.97
CA ARG A 420 13.27 18.94 10.79
C ARG A 420 14.66 18.31 10.78
N SER A 421 15.54 18.81 9.93
CA SER A 421 16.94 18.38 9.82
C SER A 421 17.84 19.60 9.60
N GLU A 422 19.07 19.55 10.11
CA GLU A 422 20.08 20.58 9.84
C GLU A 422 20.66 20.48 8.43
N LYS A 423 20.60 19.28 7.82
CA LYS A 423 21.18 19.02 6.48
C LYS A 423 20.25 19.36 5.33
N LEU A 424 18.93 19.29 5.54
CA LEU A 424 17.91 19.44 4.51
C LEU A 424 16.77 20.33 5.02
N THR A 425 16.35 21.28 4.19
CA THR A 425 15.10 22.02 4.40
C THR A 425 13.89 21.13 4.13
N PRO A 426 12.71 21.48 4.64
CA PRO A 426 11.48 20.70 4.35
C PRO A 426 11.20 20.56 2.85
N ILE A 427 11.46 21.60 2.06
CA ILE A 427 11.25 21.58 0.59
C ILE A 427 12.24 20.61 -0.07
N GLU A 428 13.52 20.70 0.26
CA GLU A 428 14.54 19.76 -0.26
C GLU A 428 14.22 18.32 0.14
N THR A 429 13.82 18.08 1.38
CA THR A 429 13.41 16.76 1.85
C THR A 429 12.23 16.20 1.08
N MET A 430 11.20 17.03 0.83
CA MET A 430 10.01 16.65 0.07
C MET A 430 10.35 16.31 -1.39
N LYS A 431 11.15 17.16 -2.04
CA LYS A 431 11.59 16.94 -3.43
C LYS A 431 12.42 15.66 -3.56
N LEU A 432 13.42 15.48 -2.70
CA LEU A 432 14.26 14.27 -2.72
C LEU A 432 13.47 13.00 -2.41
N ALA A 433 12.51 13.04 -1.49
CA ALA A 433 11.62 11.90 -1.22
C ALA A 433 10.73 11.54 -2.42
N ALA A 434 10.46 12.49 -3.31
CA ALA A 434 9.78 12.27 -4.57
C ALA A 434 10.70 11.86 -5.74
N GLY A 435 12.02 11.83 -5.51
CA GLY A 435 13.02 11.59 -6.55
C GLY A 435 13.30 12.81 -7.43
N GLU A 436 12.87 14.00 -7.00
CA GLU A 436 13.09 15.26 -7.73
C GLU A 436 14.43 15.89 -7.36
N VAL A 437 14.93 16.77 -8.23
CA VAL A 437 16.17 17.52 -7.97
C VAL A 437 15.93 18.59 -6.89
N ALA A 438 16.85 18.69 -5.94
CA ALA A 438 16.79 19.66 -4.84
C ALA A 438 18.12 20.44 -4.71
N GLY A 439 18.42 21.30 -5.69
CA GLY A 439 19.65 22.08 -5.72
C GLY A 439 20.90 21.19 -5.75
N GLU A 440 21.85 21.43 -4.86
CA GLU A 440 23.09 20.64 -4.72
C GLU A 440 22.92 19.36 -3.86
N LYS A 441 21.74 19.16 -3.27
CA LYS A 441 21.45 18.03 -2.39
C LYS A 441 21.12 16.78 -3.20
N SER A 442 21.50 15.62 -2.65
CA SER A 442 21.35 14.34 -3.35
C SER A 442 20.49 13.35 -2.53
N LEU A 443 20.02 12.29 -3.20
CA LEU A 443 19.34 11.18 -2.54
C LEU A 443 20.20 10.51 -1.45
N LYS A 444 21.53 10.56 -1.59
CA LYS A 444 22.46 10.10 -0.55
C LYS A 444 22.32 10.91 0.73
N THR A 445 22.21 12.24 0.61
CA THR A 445 22.00 13.14 1.76
C THR A 445 20.69 12.81 2.47
N LEU A 446 19.61 12.55 1.72
CA LEU A 446 18.33 12.13 2.27
C LEU A 446 18.46 10.79 3.02
N SER A 447 19.12 9.80 2.42
CA SER A 447 19.36 8.50 3.07
C SER A 447 20.12 8.65 4.38
N GLU A 448 21.17 9.48 4.43
CA GLU A 448 21.93 9.76 5.66
C GLU A 448 21.06 10.41 6.75
N VAL A 449 20.17 11.33 6.37
CA VAL A 449 19.21 11.95 7.31
C VAL A 449 18.26 10.91 7.87
N ILE A 450 17.68 10.06 7.00
CA ILE A 450 16.78 8.99 7.42
C ILE A 450 17.48 7.99 8.34
N ASP A 451 18.72 7.59 8.02
CA ASP A 451 19.50 6.67 8.85
C ASP A 451 19.80 7.26 10.24
N THR A 452 20.15 8.55 10.30
CA THR A 452 20.35 9.26 11.58
C THR A 452 19.06 9.28 12.40
N LEU A 453 17.93 9.63 11.79
CA LEU A 453 16.63 9.69 12.47
C LEU A 453 16.11 8.30 12.87
N SER A 454 16.49 7.24 12.17
CA SER A 454 16.10 5.87 12.51
C SER A 454 16.68 5.40 13.86
N GLN A 455 17.77 6.01 14.33
CA GLN A 455 18.41 5.72 15.61
C GLN A 455 17.78 6.47 16.80
N GLU A 456 16.84 7.39 16.54
CA GLU A 456 16.13 8.10 17.60
C GLU A 456 15.33 7.11 18.48
N HIS A 457 15.48 7.21 19.79
CA HIS A 457 14.72 6.41 20.74
C HIS A 457 13.22 6.76 20.70
N ASP A 458 12.91 8.04 20.54
CA ASP A 458 11.55 8.51 20.37
C ASP A 458 11.09 8.27 18.93
N ILE A 459 10.24 7.26 18.74
CA ILE A 459 9.71 6.85 17.45
C ILE A 459 9.04 8.03 16.71
N THR A 460 8.41 8.95 17.44
CA THR A 460 7.72 10.10 16.85
C THR A 460 8.65 11.08 16.13
N LYS A 461 9.95 11.03 16.42
CA LYS A 461 10.98 11.84 15.75
C LYS A 461 11.52 11.20 14.48
N ARG A 462 11.24 9.91 14.26
CA ARG A 462 11.69 9.19 13.05
C ARG A 462 10.98 9.70 11.80
N PHE A 463 11.60 9.47 10.67
CA PHE A 463 11.10 9.94 9.36
C PHE A 463 9.69 9.43 9.07
N GLY A 464 8.75 10.34 8.80
CA GLY A 464 7.38 10.02 8.46
C GLY A 464 6.51 9.47 9.59
N GLN A 465 7.01 9.40 10.83
CA GLN A 465 6.23 8.82 11.95
C GLN A 465 5.22 9.78 12.56
N LYS A 466 5.34 11.08 12.34
CA LYS A 466 4.43 12.11 12.88
C LYS A 466 3.92 12.99 11.75
N GLY A 467 2.69 13.46 11.83
CA GLY A 467 2.08 14.35 10.85
C GLY A 467 0.57 14.13 10.69
N LEU A 468 -0.04 14.87 9.78
CA LEU A 468 -1.46 14.69 9.46
C LEU A 468 -1.67 13.37 8.69
N GLY A 469 -2.54 12.50 9.22
CA GLY A 469 -2.91 11.23 8.61
C GLY A 469 -3.97 11.37 7.51
N GLN A 470 -4.27 10.27 6.82
CA GLN A 470 -5.31 10.25 5.77
C GLN A 470 -6.71 10.59 6.31
N ARG A 471 -7.00 10.27 7.58
CA ARG A 471 -8.27 10.66 8.23
C ARG A 471 -8.40 12.18 8.38
N ASN A 472 -7.28 12.86 8.70
CA ASN A 472 -7.26 14.32 8.80
C ASN A 472 -7.42 14.96 7.42
N LEU A 473 -6.81 14.38 6.37
CA LEU A 473 -7.02 14.81 5.00
C LEU A 473 -8.49 14.68 4.58
N GLY A 474 -9.14 13.53 4.86
CA GLY A 474 -10.57 13.35 4.58
C GLY A 474 -11.43 14.43 5.27
N ARG A 475 -11.17 14.71 6.57
CA ARG A 475 -11.85 15.81 7.30
C ARG A 475 -11.60 17.17 6.68
N THR A 476 -10.38 17.44 6.23
CA THR A 476 -10.03 18.70 5.54
C THR A 476 -10.87 18.86 4.27
N ILE A 477 -10.96 17.81 3.45
CA ILE A 477 -11.78 17.83 2.24
C ILE A 477 -13.26 18.00 2.54
N GLN A 478 -13.77 17.36 3.60
CA GLN A 478 -15.16 17.52 4.05
C GLN A 478 -15.46 18.97 4.50
N LEU A 479 -14.61 19.56 5.34
CA LEU A 479 -14.77 20.96 5.76
C LEU A 479 -14.71 21.93 4.58
N MET A 480 -13.86 21.64 3.62
CA MET A 480 -13.74 22.41 2.38
C MET A 480 -15.00 22.30 1.53
N LEU A 481 -15.59 21.10 1.42
CA LEU A 481 -16.84 20.87 0.71
C LEU A 481 -17.98 21.68 1.35
N GLU A 482 -18.14 21.58 2.68
CA GLU A 482 -19.15 22.33 3.43
C GLU A 482 -19.05 23.86 3.20
N SER A 483 -17.83 24.39 3.18
CA SER A 483 -17.61 25.83 2.91
C SER A 483 -17.87 26.20 1.44
N SER A 484 -17.66 25.28 0.51
CA SER A 484 -17.82 25.51 -0.93
C SER A 484 -19.26 25.38 -1.42
N GLU A 485 -20.12 24.64 -0.70
CA GLU A 485 -21.55 24.50 -1.04
C GLU A 485 -22.32 25.81 -0.98
N THR A 486 -21.91 26.73 -0.13
CA THR A 486 -22.52 28.05 0.03
C THR A 486 -22.02 29.08 -0.99
N ASN A 487 -20.98 28.73 -1.78
CA ASN A 487 -20.41 29.62 -2.76
C ASN A 487 -21.18 29.58 -4.10
N GLU A 488 -21.37 30.75 -4.71
CA GLU A 488 -21.84 30.84 -6.08
C GLU A 488 -20.86 30.11 -7.01
N GLY A 489 -21.35 29.24 -7.88
CA GLY A 489 -20.54 28.53 -8.87
C GLY A 489 -20.06 27.12 -8.49
N LYS A 490 -20.40 26.61 -7.29
CA LYS A 490 -20.20 25.20 -6.89
C LYS A 490 -18.80 24.65 -7.23
N CYS A 491 -17.76 25.34 -6.76
CA CYS A 491 -16.36 25.01 -7.02
C CYS A 491 -15.56 24.92 -5.72
N MET A 492 -14.77 23.87 -5.59
CA MET A 492 -13.78 23.69 -4.54
C MET A 492 -12.48 24.38 -4.95
N PHE A 493 -12.25 25.58 -4.45
CA PHE A 493 -11.06 26.35 -4.76
C PHE A 493 -9.82 25.83 -4.01
N ALA A 494 -8.72 25.61 -4.71
CA ALA A 494 -7.56 24.94 -4.15
C ALA A 494 -6.96 25.64 -2.92
N TYR A 495 -6.93 26.97 -2.88
CA TYR A 495 -6.38 27.70 -1.75
C TYR A 495 -7.17 27.48 -0.43
N ASP A 496 -8.48 27.26 -0.53
CA ASP A 496 -9.33 27.06 0.65
C ASP A 496 -8.96 25.79 1.43
N VAL A 497 -8.22 24.85 0.80
CA VAL A 497 -7.71 23.66 1.50
C VAL A 497 -6.79 24.02 2.67
N PHE A 498 -6.03 25.10 2.56
CA PHE A 498 -5.14 25.53 3.63
C PHE A 498 -5.91 26.06 4.84
N ASN A 499 -7.00 26.79 4.62
CA ASN A 499 -7.90 27.26 5.69
C ASN A 499 -8.57 26.07 6.40
N ALA A 500 -8.98 25.06 5.62
CA ALA A 500 -9.53 23.83 6.15
C ALA A 500 -8.49 23.03 6.95
N PHE A 501 -7.23 22.95 6.49
CA PHE A 501 -6.13 22.33 7.25
C PHE A 501 -5.87 23.06 8.58
N GLU A 502 -5.85 24.37 8.59
CA GLU A 502 -5.67 25.16 9.81
C GLU A 502 -6.74 24.80 10.85
N ARG A 503 -8.02 24.72 10.46
CA ARG A 503 -9.09 24.27 11.35
C ARG A 503 -8.86 22.85 11.85
N VAL A 504 -8.53 21.91 10.97
CA VAL A 504 -8.25 20.53 11.37
C VAL A 504 -7.07 20.45 12.34
N ILE A 505 -6.02 21.24 12.15
CA ILE A 505 -4.86 21.27 13.05
C ILE A 505 -5.30 21.81 14.42
N LEU A 506 -6.07 22.89 14.47
CA LEU A 506 -6.52 23.48 15.72
C LEU A 506 -7.48 22.56 16.50
N ASP A 507 -8.38 21.88 15.80
CA ASP A 507 -9.43 21.07 16.40
C ASP A 507 -8.96 19.66 16.79
N TYR A 508 -8.04 19.04 16.03
CA TYR A 508 -7.71 17.62 16.16
C TYR A 508 -6.26 17.30 16.55
N VAL A 509 -5.33 18.29 16.55
CA VAL A 509 -3.97 18.08 17.03
C VAL A 509 -3.88 18.51 18.47
N ALA A 510 -3.68 17.56 19.39
CA ALA A 510 -3.74 17.82 20.84
C ALA A 510 -2.52 18.63 21.34
N GLU A 511 -1.29 18.30 20.86
CA GLU A 511 -0.07 18.90 21.36
C GLU A 511 0.18 20.29 20.76
N ALA A 512 0.38 21.29 21.61
CA ALA A 512 0.63 22.67 21.20
C ALA A 512 1.91 22.81 20.32
N LYS A 513 2.95 22.04 20.62
CA LYS A 513 4.20 22.02 19.84
C LYS A 513 3.97 21.53 18.42
N ASP A 514 3.16 20.50 18.25
CA ASP A 514 2.84 19.94 16.93
C ASP A 514 1.94 20.87 16.15
N ARG A 515 0.95 21.49 16.81
CA ARG A 515 0.13 22.53 16.16
C ARG A 515 0.98 23.64 15.59
N ALA A 516 1.93 24.16 16.38
CA ALA A 516 2.83 25.23 15.92
C ALA A 516 3.67 24.79 14.73
N LYS A 517 4.27 23.59 14.80
CA LYS A 517 5.04 23.02 13.68
C LYS A 517 4.20 22.87 12.41
N PHE A 518 3.01 22.27 12.52
CA PHE A 518 2.17 22.01 11.35
C PHE A 518 1.63 23.30 10.71
N LEU A 519 1.33 24.31 11.50
CA LEU A 519 0.97 25.65 10.98
C LEU A 519 2.14 26.32 10.25
N GLU A 520 3.38 26.13 10.73
CA GLU A 520 4.57 26.60 10.03
C GLU A 520 4.78 25.83 8.71
N ASP A 521 4.59 24.51 8.71
CA ASP A 521 4.68 23.69 7.51
C ASP A 521 3.61 24.08 6.47
N LEU A 522 2.41 24.48 6.90
CA LEU A 522 1.39 25.00 6.00
C LEU A 522 1.77 26.34 5.36
N LYS A 523 2.53 27.20 6.06
CA LYS A 523 3.05 28.44 5.43
C LYS A 523 4.01 28.12 4.29
N ILE A 524 4.85 27.08 4.48
CA ILE A 524 5.74 26.60 3.42
C ILE A 524 4.91 26.06 2.24
N ALA A 525 3.85 25.28 2.53
CA ALA A 525 2.95 24.74 1.50
C ALA A 525 2.23 25.86 0.72
N LYS A 526 1.75 26.90 1.41
CA LYS A 526 1.15 28.08 0.77
C LYS A 526 2.17 28.78 -0.16
N GLY A 527 3.45 28.88 0.22
CA GLY A 527 4.52 29.39 -0.61
C GLY A 527 4.72 28.59 -1.91
N LEU A 528 4.78 27.26 -1.81
CA LEU A 528 4.88 26.37 -2.96
C LEU A 528 3.64 26.44 -3.89
N TYR A 529 2.46 26.53 -3.31
CA TYR A 529 1.23 26.75 -4.06
C TYR A 529 1.28 28.08 -4.82
N ARG A 530 1.73 29.16 -4.15
CA ARG A 530 1.92 30.48 -4.77
C ARG A 530 2.88 30.42 -5.98
N GLU A 531 4.05 29.79 -5.82
CA GLU A 531 5.02 29.62 -6.91
C GLU A 531 4.40 28.88 -8.11
N ARG A 532 3.58 27.85 -7.82
CA ARG A 532 2.89 27.10 -8.86
C ARG A 532 1.85 27.97 -9.57
N ILE A 533 1.03 28.72 -8.83
CA ILE A 533 0.04 29.62 -9.43
C ILE A 533 0.71 30.72 -10.25
N MET A 534 1.82 31.29 -9.76
CA MET A 534 2.60 32.27 -10.54
C MET A 534 3.05 31.68 -11.88
N THR A 535 3.55 30.45 -11.89
CA THR A 535 3.96 29.77 -13.11
C THR A 535 2.78 29.52 -14.05
N GLU A 536 1.62 29.09 -13.51
CA GLU A 536 0.42 28.84 -14.33
C GLU A 536 -0.18 30.12 -14.90
N MET A 537 -0.25 31.19 -14.11
CA MET A 537 -0.73 32.51 -14.58
C MET A 537 0.16 33.08 -15.69
N PHE A 538 1.47 32.88 -15.52
CA PHE A 538 2.41 33.28 -16.52
C PHE A 538 2.26 32.48 -17.82
N ASN A 539 2.09 31.15 -17.72
CA ASN A 539 1.83 30.32 -18.90
C ASN A 539 0.51 30.67 -19.58
N ALA A 540 -0.52 31.03 -18.80
CA ALA A 540 -1.79 31.49 -19.34
C ALA A 540 -1.68 32.84 -20.04
N TYR A 541 -0.85 33.74 -19.52
CA TYR A 541 -0.53 35.04 -20.17
C TYR A 541 0.21 34.84 -21.48
N MET A 542 1.21 33.94 -21.49
CA MET A 542 2.10 33.75 -22.65
C MET A 542 1.45 33.03 -23.82
N ASP A 543 0.43 32.26 -23.62
CA ASP A 543 -0.36 31.42 -24.58
C ASP A 543 0.32 31.01 -25.93
N GLU A 544 1.65 31.24 -26.08
CA GLU A 544 2.43 30.87 -27.24
C GLU A 544 3.68 30.06 -26.82
N PRO A 545 3.65 28.72 -26.98
CA PRO A 545 4.87 27.91 -26.94
C PRO A 545 5.96 28.44 -27.90
N LEU A 546 5.54 29.15 -28.95
CA LEU A 546 6.41 29.80 -29.93
C LEU A 546 7.23 30.95 -29.33
N ALA A 547 6.70 31.73 -28.39
CA ALA A 547 7.43 32.85 -27.80
C ALA A 547 8.52 32.35 -26.83
N ILE A 548 8.21 31.36 -25.96
CA ILE A 548 9.21 30.74 -25.11
C ILE A 548 10.28 30.03 -25.94
N ARG A 549 9.86 29.32 -26.98
CA ARG A 549 10.80 28.69 -27.93
C ARG A 549 11.75 29.69 -28.57
N LYS A 550 11.23 30.84 -28.96
CA LYS A 550 12.05 31.95 -29.51
C LYS A 550 13.05 32.46 -28.48
N ASP A 551 12.65 32.63 -27.23
CA ASP A 551 13.55 33.12 -26.18
C ASP A 551 14.61 32.08 -25.79
N VAL A 552 14.25 30.79 -25.70
CA VAL A 552 15.20 29.70 -25.50
C VAL A 552 16.22 29.65 -26.65
N LEU A 553 15.76 29.75 -27.90
CA LEU A 553 16.65 29.78 -29.05
C LEU A 553 17.51 31.05 -29.08
N ASN A 554 16.98 32.20 -28.69
CA ASN A 554 17.75 33.43 -28.54
C ASN A 554 18.84 33.28 -27.49
N TYR A 555 18.52 32.71 -26.30
CA TYR A 555 19.53 32.44 -25.29
C TYR A 555 20.63 31.52 -25.82
N VAL A 556 20.27 30.39 -26.45
CA VAL A 556 21.24 29.46 -27.04
C VAL A 556 22.11 30.17 -28.09
N ASN A 557 21.50 30.96 -28.97
CA ASN A 557 22.23 31.71 -29.98
C ASN A 557 23.15 32.77 -29.35
N MET A 558 22.74 33.44 -28.26
CA MET A 558 23.62 34.36 -27.51
C MET A 558 24.86 33.68 -26.95
N ILE A 559 24.67 32.43 -26.36
CA ILE A 559 25.79 31.63 -25.86
C ILE A 559 26.77 31.24 -26.98
N ILE A 560 26.28 31.02 -28.17
CA ILE A 560 27.13 30.71 -29.33
C ILE A 560 27.85 31.96 -29.82
N GLY A 561 27.12 33.09 -29.90
CA GLY A 561 27.63 34.33 -30.45
C GLY A 561 28.58 35.09 -29.53
N ILE A 562 28.57 34.85 -28.20
CA ILE A 562 29.38 35.63 -27.24
C ILE A 562 30.89 35.56 -27.50
N ASP A 563 31.37 34.39 -28.01
CA ASP A 563 32.77 34.17 -28.33
C ASP A 563 33.01 34.12 -29.87
N ALA A 564 32.09 34.60 -30.67
CA ALA A 564 32.21 34.55 -32.10
C ALA A 564 33.21 35.61 -32.62
N GLU A 565 34.14 35.23 -33.50
CA GLU A 565 35.13 36.14 -34.11
C GLU A 565 34.50 37.31 -34.89
N ASN A 566 33.27 37.17 -35.38
CA ASN A 566 32.53 38.17 -36.11
C ASN A 566 31.58 39.00 -35.24
N LEU A 567 31.77 39.02 -33.94
CA LEU A 567 30.98 39.86 -33.03
C LEU A 567 31.39 41.35 -33.22
N GLY A 568 30.42 42.19 -33.57
CA GLY A 568 30.64 43.61 -33.75
C GLY A 568 30.92 44.34 -32.44
N ALA A 569 31.57 45.52 -32.53
CA ALA A 569 31.85 46.37 -31.36
C ALA A 569 30.58 46.87 -30.65
N ASP A 570 29.43 46.84 -31.32
CA ASP A 570 28.09 47.12 -30.82
C ASP A 570 27.41 45.91 -30.14
N LYS A 571 28.16 44.81 -29.97
CA LYS A 571 27.66 43.53 -29.51
C LYS A 571 26.58 42.89 -30.38
N MET A 572 26.54 43.26 -31.67
CA MET A 572 25.66 42.62 -32.64
C MET A 572 26.40 41.48 -33.34
N TRP A 573 25.83 40.25 -33.17
CA TRP A 573 26.32 39.07 -33.86
C TRP A 573 25.46 38.78 -35.09
N LYS A 574 26.08 38.75 -36.26
CA LYS A 574 25.41 38.41 -37.52
C LYS A 574 25.68 36.95 -37.86
N TYR A 575 24.63 36.16 -37.98
CA TYR A 575 24.73 34.73 -38.29
C TYR A 575 23.70 34.34 -39.35
N LYS A 576 24.00 33.25 -40.02
CA LYS A 576 23.06 32.62 -40.95
C LYS A 576 22.22 31.64 -40.21
N ASN A 577 20.90 31.81 -40.17
CA ASN A 577 19.98 30.90 -39.49
C ASN A 577 20.07 29.51 -40.16
N PRO A 578 20.42 28.45 -39.43
CA PRO A 578 20.57 27.13 -40.02
C PRO A 578 19.28 26.54 -40.61
N GLN A 579 18.11 26.99 -40.12
CA GLN A 579 16.79 26.49 -40.56
C GLN A 579 16.24 27.27 -41.77
N THR A 580 16.41 28.57 -41.79
CA THR A 580 15.82 29.41 -42.84
C THR A 580 16.84 29.85 -43.93
N GLY A 581 18.13 29.71 -43.64
CA GLY A 581 19.20 30.15 -44.51
C GLY A 581 19.35 31.68 -44.60
N GLU A 582 18.57 32.45 -43.85
CA GLU A 582 18.59 33.91 -43.85
C GLU A 582 19.64 34.49 -42.91
N LEU A 583 20.20 35.64 -43.26
CA LEU A 583 21.09 36.41 -42.39
C LEU A 583 20.28 37.10 -41.30
N GLN A 584 20.54 36.75 -40.07
CA GLN A 584 19.92 37.35 -38.88
C GLN A 584 20.98 38.06 -38.03
N ALA A 585 20.57 39.10 -37.30
CA ALA A 585 21.41 39.84 -36.37
C ALA A 585 20.81 39.74 -34.97
N LEU A 586 21.60 39.27 -34.00
CA LEU A 586 21.22 39.15 -32.61
C LEU A 586 22.13 40.00 -31.73
N LYS A 587 21.56 40.82 -30.87
CA LYS A 587 22.31 41.57 -29.86
C LYS A 587 22.64 40.65 -28.68
N ILE A 588 23.91 40.56 -28.34
CA ILE A 588 24.37 39.78 -27.20
C ILE A 588 24.15 40.58 -25.90
N ASP A 589 23.24 40.12 -25.07
CA ASP A 589 22.94 40.70 -23.75
C ASP A 589 23.51 39.83 -22.64
N GLU A 590 24.69 40.19 -22.15
CA GLU A 590 25.35 39.47 -21.06
C GLU A 590 24.59 39.53 -19.73
N ARG A 591 23.77 40.58 -19.49
CA ARG A 591 22.93 40.67 -18.29
C ARG A 591 21.83 39.64 -18.34
N TYR A 592 21.19 39.49 -19.49
CA TYR A 592 20.18 38.48 -19.72
C TYR A 592 20.75 37.06 -19.57
N ILE A 593 21.92 36.78 -20.16
CA ILE A 593 22.62 35.52 -20.04
C ILE A 593 22.89 35.18 -18.55
N ASN A 594 23.47 36.15 -17.84
CA ASN A 594 23.76 35.93 -16.40
C ASN A 594 22.48 35.71 -15.58
N SER A 595 21.39 36.42 -15.88
CA SER A 595 20.12 36.22 -15.17
C SER A 595 19.53 34.82 -15.37
N VAL A 596 19.62 34.25 -16.59
CA VAL A 596 19.21 32.87 -16.89
C VAL A 596 20.09 31.87 -16.12
N GLU A 597 21.40 32.09 -16.11
CA GLU A 597 22.36 31.24 -15.43
C GLU A 597 22.19 31.30 -13.90
N ASP A 598 21.86 32.45 -13.35
CA ASP A 598 21.54 32.59 -11.91
C ASP A 598 20.22 31.87 -11.55
N CYS A 599 19.23 31.88 -12.43
CA CYS A 599 17.98 31.08 -12.27
C CYS A 599 18.22 29.58 -12.38
N LEU A 600 19.25 29.14 -13.12
CA LEU A 600 19.73 27.76 -13.14
C LEU A 600 20.52 27.37 -11.87
N GLY A 601 20.76 28.30 -10.94
CA GLY A 601 21.54 28.06 -9.73
C GLY A 601 23.05 28.05 -9.93
N LEU A 602 23.55 28.52 -11.09
CA LEU A 602 24.97 28.57 -11.43
C LEU A 602 25.62 29.79 -10.78
N LYS A 603 26.28 29.61 -9.63
CA LYS A 603 26.82 30.72 -8.81
C LYS A 603 28.27 31.07 -9.13
N THR A 604 29.05 30.11 -9.61
CA THR A 604 30.47 30.32 -9.90
C THR A 604 30.72 30.48 -11.40
N ARG A 605 31.80 31.22 -11.72
CA ARG A 605 32.21 31.38 -13.10
C ARG A 605 32.51 30.06 -13.81
N GLU A 606 33.13 29.13 -13.08
CA GLU A 606 33.45 27.78 -13.58
C GLU A 606 32.18 26.97 -13.93
N GLN A 607 31.14 27.05 -13.09
CA GLN A 607 29.85 26.42 -13.37
C GLN A 607 29.18 27.00 -14.62
N LYS A 608 29.18 28.33 -14.74
CA LYS A 608 28.65 29.06 -15.91
C LYS A 608 29.37 28.66 -17.18
N ASP A 609 30.73 28.68 -17.18
CA ASP A 609 31.54 28.30 -18.33
C ASP A 609 31.37 26.83 -18.73
N SER A 610 31.25 25.93 -17.76
CA SER A 610 30.97 24.53 -18.01
C SER A 610 29.58 24.33 -18.66
N PHE A 611 28.57 25.03 -18.17
CA PHE A 611 27.21 24.97 -18.71
C PHE A 611 27.17 25.53 -20.15
N ARG A 612 27.77 26.68 -20.40
CA ARG A 612 27.91 27.29 -21.75
C ARG A 612 28.59 26.32 -22.71
N THR A 613 29.65 25.63 -22.26
CA THR A 613 30.35 24.65 -23.07
C THR A 613 29.44 23.45 -23.42
N SER A 614 28.61 22.99 -22.47
CA SER A 614 27.65 21.93 -22.71
C SER A 614 26.59 22.31 -23.76
N ILE A 615 26.06 23.53 -23.68
CA ILE A 615 25.11 24.08 -24.67
C ILE A 615 25.72 24.14 -26.07
N ARG A 616 26.96 24.62 -26.20
CA ARG A 616 27.70 24.67 -27.48
C ARG A 616 27.92 23.27 -28.05
N LYS A 617 28.27 22.30 -27.20
CA LYS A 617 28.46 20.92 -27.63
C LYS A 617 27.16 20.31 -28.15
N ILE A 618 26.05 20.50 -27.44
CA ILE A 618 24.73 20.03 -27.86
C ILE A 618 24.31 20.69 -29.18
N TYR A 619 24.52 21.99 -29.30
CA TYR A 619 24.22 22.72 -30.54
C TYR A 619 25.03 22.20 -31.73
N GLY A 620 26.31 21.94 -31.54
CA GLY A 620 27.17 21.32 -32.57
C GLY A 620 26.74 19.94 -32.95
N GLN A 621 26.34 19.12 -31.97
CA GLN A 621 25.79 17.76 -32.20
C GLN A 621 24.45 17.81 -32.94
N LYS A 622 23.57 18.78 -32.63
CA LYS A 622 22.29 18.96 -33.31
C LYS A 622 22.50 19.20 -34.80
N ILE A 623 23.49 20.02 -35.15
CA ILE A 623 23.79 20.33 -36.57
C ILE A 623 24.34 19.09 -37.30
N SER A 624 25.12 18.25 -36.66
CA SER A 624 25.88 17.15 -37.31
C SER A 624 25.38 15.76 -37.07
N VAL A 625 24.79 15.44 -35.88
CA VAL A 625 24.52 14.05 -35.46
C VAL A 625 23.09 13.83 -34.99
N ARG A 626 22.42 14.82 -34.39
CA ARG A 626 21.06 14.74 -33.83
C ARG A 626 20.21 15.92 -34.27
N PRO A 627 19.78 15.97 -35.53
CA PRO A 627 19.00 17.08 -36.08
C PRO A 627 17.61 17.26 -35.43
N ASP A 628 17.11 16.20 -34.82
CA ASP A 628 15.82 16.12 -34.13
C ASP A 628 15.84 16.62 -32.68
N TYR A 629 17.01 16.90 -32.09
CA TYR A 629 17.07 17.44 -30.71
C TYR A 629 16.42 18.83 -30.63
N ASP A 630 15.49 19.02 -29.71
CA ASP A 630 14.88 20.33 -29.42
C ASP A 630 15.38 20.83 -28.04
N PHE A 631 15.85 22.11 -28.03
CA PHE A 631 16.23 22.74 -26.75
C PHE A 631 15.05 22.92 -25.77
N MET A 632 13.82 22.83 -26.27
CA MET A 632 12.62 22.79 -25.45
C MET A 632 12.53 21.50 -24.59
N ASP A 633 13.26 20.44 -24.95
CA ASP A 633 13.35 19.22 -24.15
C ASP A 633 14.20 19.40 -22.88
N ASN A 634 15.02 20.46 -22.84
CA ASN A 634 15.75 20.83 -21.62
C ASN A 634 14.84 21.67 -20.70
N LEU A 635 14.05 20.97 -19.89
CA LEU A 635 13.04 21.59 -19.02
C LEU A 635 13.62 22.59 -18.01
N GLU A 636 14.87 22.40 -17.55
CA GLU A 636 15.54 23.31 -16.63
C GLU A 636 15.88 24.64 -17.33
N LEU A 637 16.42 24.57 -18.54
CA LEU A 637 16.70 25.74 -19.33
C LEU A 637 15.41 26.50 -19.69
N VAL A 638 14.38 25.78 -20.15
CA VAL A 638 13.07 26.36 -20.46
C VAL A 638 12.50 27.10 -19.25
N LYS A 639 12.56 26.46 -18.07
CA LYS A 639 12.11 27.07 -16.82
C LYS A 639 12.92 28.31 -16.45
N ALA A 640 14.24 28.28 -16.53
CA ALA A 640 15.09 29.40 -16.18
C ALA A 640 14.87 30.62 -17.14
N VAL A 641 14.74 30.36 -18.44
CA VAL A 641 14.41 31.41 -19.43
C VAL A 641 13.04 32.02 -19.15
N THR A 642 12.07 31.16 -18.82
CA THR A 642 10.72 31.59 -18.46
C THR A 642 10.73 32.44 -17.18
N ASP A 643 11.49 32.03 -16.16
CA ASP A 643 11.61 32.74 -14.86
C ASP A 643 12.27 34.12 -15.05
N VAL A 644 13.28 34.23 -15.92
CA VAL A 644 13.92 35.52 -16.23
C VAL A 644 12.95 36.45 -16.96
N ARG A 645 12.22 35.93 -17.94
CA ARG A 645 11.19 36.70 -18.64
C ARG A 645 10.12 37.18 -17.68
N LEU A 646 9.64 36.28 -16.77
CA LEU A 646 8.70 36.60 -15.72
C LEU A 646 9.22 37.77 -14.85
N LYS A 647 10.48 37.67 -14.37
CA LYS A 647 11.08 38.70 -13.53
C LYS A 647 11.22 40.03 -14.28
N SER A 648 11.55 40.01 -15.58
CA SER A 648 11.66 41.22 -16.39
C SER A 648 10.30 41.85 -16.61
N ASP A 649 9.27 41.08 -16.89
CA ASP A 649 7.90 41.55 -17.12
C ASP A 649 7.24 42.04 -15.81
N ILE A 650 7.53 41.40 -14.68
CA ILE A 650 7.08 41.86 -13.34
C ILE A 650 7.87 43.12 -12.92
N ALA A 651 9.17 43.18 -13.13
CA ALA A 651 9.99 44.35 -12.78
C ALA A 651 9.74 45.55 -13.72
N GLY A 652 9.29 45.29 -14.98
CA GLY A 652 8.94 46.32 -15.96
C GLY A 652 7.50 46.81 -15.88
N SER A 653 6.69 46.09 -15.11
CA SER A 653 5.27 46.36 -15.03
C SER A 653 4.72 46.06 -13.66
N GLY A 654 4.50 47.01 -12.91
CA GLY A 654 3.20 47.03 -12.31
C GLY A 654 2.10 46.62 -13.31
N SER A 655 2.43 46.02 -14.50
CA SER A 655 1.57 45.91 -15.67
C SER A 655 0.71 44.66 -15.72
N LEU A 656 1.24 43.43 -15.48
CA LEU A 656 0.36 42.26 -15.58
C LEU A 656 -0.64 42.26 -14.43
N ILE A 657 -0.15 42.41 -13.23
CA ILE A 657 -0.99 42.49 -12.03
C ILE A 657 -1.84 43.72 -12.03
N GLY A 658 -1.25 44.89 -12.36
CA GLY A 658 -2.01 46.13 -12.52
C GLY A 658 -3.03 46.06 -13.65
N ALA A 659 -2.73 45.40 -14.76
CA ALA A 659 -3.68 45.15 -15.83
C ALA A 659 -4.81 44.20 -15.42
N LEU A 660 -4.50 43.12 -14.67
CA LEU A 660 -5.50 42.20 -14.20
C LEU A 660 -6.35 42.74 -13.05
N ALA A 661 -5.77 43.58 -12.18
CA ALA A 661 -6.47 44.25 -11.10
C ALA A 661 -7.32 45.44 -11.59
N ASN A 662 -6.84 46.18 -12.58
CA ASN A 662 -7.53 47.38 -13.11
C ASN A 662 -8.11 47.13 -14.51
N ARG A 663 -9.36 46.66 -14.57
CA ARG A 663 -10.09 46.29 -15.79
C ARG A 663 -10.86 47.44 -16.46
N THR A 664 -10.55 48.65 -16.09
CA THR A 664 -11.25 49.86 -16.65
C THR A 664 -10.84 50.19 -18.09
N ASN A 665 -9.68 49.65 -18.56
CA ASN A 665 -9.20 49.78 -19.91
C ASN A 665 -9.63 48.57 -20.77
N GLU A 666 -10.06 48.81 -21.99
CA GLU A 666 -10.51 47.76 -22.94
C GLU A 666 -9.40 46.74 -23.25
N GLU A 667 -8.14 47.14 -23.27
CA GLU A 667 -7.00 46.26 -23.50
C GLU A 667 -6.80 45.31 -22.29
N ASN A 668 -6.90 45.82 -21.07
CA ASN A 668 -6.81 45.03 -19.84
C ASN A 668 -7.95 44.05 -19.72
N GLN A 669 -9.17 44.42 -20.10
CA GLN A 669 -10.31 43.52 -20.10
C GLN A 669 -10.11 42.38 -21.14
N LYS A 670 -9.65 42.70 -22.35
CA LYS A 670 -9.34 41.68 -23.36
C LYS A 670 -8.23 40.72 -22.92
N LEU A 671 -7.23 41.21 -22.21
CA LEU A 671 -6.19 40.39 -21.61
C LEU A 671 -6.75 39.44 -20.60
N TYR A 672 -7.57 39.96 -19.65
CA TYR A 672 -8.22 39.17 -18.63
C TYR A 672 -9.12 38.05 -19.22
N ASP A 673 -9.96 38.43 -20.21
CA ASP A 673 -10.87 37.47 -20.87
C ASP A 673 -10.09 36.38 -21.61
N ARG A 674 -9.01 36.72 -22.29
CA ARG A 674 -8.11 35.75 -22.94
C ARG A 674 -7.45 34.80 -21.93
N MET A 675 -6.98 35.30 -20.78
CA MET A 675 -6.40 34.47 -19.74
C MET A 675 -7.44 33.50 -19.14
N ILE A 676 -8.64 33.99 -18.86
CA ILE A 676 -9.76 33.13 -18.43
C ILE A 676 -10.01 32.04 -19.47
N GLU A 677 -10.12 32.40 -20.76
CA GLU A 677 -10.35 31.44 -21.83
C GLU A 677 -9.25 30.37 -21.90
N THR A 678 -7.99 30.76 -21.76
CA THR A 678 -6.84 29.82 -21.70
C THR A 678 -6.92 28.92 -20.52
N MET A 679 -7.25 29.44 -19.33
CA MET A 679 -7.42 28.63 -18.10
C MET A 679 -8.55 27.62 -18.24
N LEU A 680 -9.69 28.02 -18.82
CA LEU A 680 -10.83 27.13 -19.05
C LEU A 680 -10.48 26.03 -20.06
N ASN A 681 -9.91 26.39 -21.19
CA ASN A 681 -9.73 25.47 -22.31
C ASN A 681 -8.48 24.56 -22.18
N LYS A 682 -7.41 25.04 -21.53
CA LYS A 682 -6.11 24.33 -21.50
C LYS A 682 -5.72 23.82 -20.11
N LEU A 683 -6.15 24.49 -19.04
CA LEU A 683 -5.72 24.17 -17.68
C LEU A 683 -6.81 23.49 -16.84
N GLY A 684 -8.02 23.32 -17.37
CA GLY A 684 -9.11 22.60 -16.72
C GLY A 684 -9.81 23.35 -15.58
N TYR A 685 -9.67 24.67 -15.52
CA TYR A 685 -10.41 25.52 -14.57
C TYR A 685 -11.88 25.68 -14.99
N CYS A 686 -12.77 25.93 -14.02
CA CYS A 686 -14.07 26.53 -14.31
C CYS A 686 -13.97 28.05 -14.18
N THR A 687 -15.00 28.77 -14.61
CA THR A 687 -15.02 30.24 -14.55
C THR A 687 -14.78 30.77 -13.14
N THR A 688 -15.41 30.14 -12.15
CA THR A 688 -15.30 30.56 -10.73
C THR A 688 -13.87 30.37 -10.19
N CYS A 689 -13.26 29.21 -10.38
CA CYS A 689 -11.91 29.00 -9.86
C CYS A 689 -10.85 29.75 -10.67
N ALA A 690 -11.03 29.95 -11.97
CA ALA A 690 -10.16 30.80 -12.77
C ALA A 690 -10.15 32.25 -12.26
N GLN A 691 -11.34 32.82 -12.02
CA GLN A 691 -11.47 34.17 -11.47
C GLN A 691 -10.83 34.29 -10.07
N LYS A 692 -11.15 33.38 -9.16
CA LYS A 692 -10.55 33.35 -7.80
C LYS A 692 -9.03 33.17 -7.84
N THR A 693 -8.51 32.37 -8.77
CA THR A 693 -7.06 32.17 -8.92
C THR A 693 -6.38 33.45 -9.40
N ILE A 694 -6.96 34.17 -10.35
CA ILE A 694 -6.44 35.48 -10.80
C ILE A 694 -6.51 36.50 -9.66
N GLU A 695 -7.62 36.58 -8.92
CA GLU A 695 -7.75 37.45 -7.75
C GLU A 695 -6.70 37.12 -6.68
N TYR A 696 -6.51 35.84 -6.36
CA TYR A 696 -5.46 35.40 -5.44
C TYR A 696 -4.07 35.82 -5.95
N PHE A 697 -3.78 35.61 -7.22
CA PHE A 697 -2.51 36.02 -7.84
C PHE A 697 -2.28 37.54 -7.69
N CYS A 698 -3.29 38.35 -7.93
CA CYS A 698 -3.18 39.82 -7.80
C CYS A 698 -2.93 40.27 -6.34
N THR A 699 -3.60 39.64 -5.36
CA THR A 699 -3.48 40.03 -3.94
C THR A 699 -2.14 39.64 -3.32
N GLN A 700 -1.47 38.61 -3.80
CA GLN A 700 -0.23 38.10 -3.21
C GLN A 700 1.03 38.92 -3.55
N VAL A 701 0.96 39.85 -4.47
CA VAL A 701 2.09 40.73 -4.83
C VAL A 701 2.12 41.99 -4.01
N ASP A 702 0.99 42.41 -3.44
CA ASP A 702 0.92 43.59 -2.57
C ASP A 702 1.54 43.34 -1.16
N GLU A 703 1.87 42.06 -0.80
CA GLU A 703 2.47 41.71 0.50
C GLU A 703 4.01 41.61 0.47
N ASN A 704 4.70 41.90 -0.63
CA ASN A 704 6.16 42.00 -0.77
C ASN A 704 6.56 43.43 -1.07
#